data_4a5240f24346ea3b56d179c6b644ff06
#
_entry.id   4a5240f24346ea3b56d179c6b644ff06
#
_cell.length_a   1.000
_cell.length_b   1.000
_cell.length_c   1.000
_cell.angle_alpha   90.00
_cell.angle_beta   90.00
_cell.angle_gamma   90.00
#
_symmetry.space_group_name_H-M   'P 1'
#
loop_
_entity.id
_entity.type
_entity.pdbx_description
1 polymer ?
#
loop_
_entity_poly.entity_id
_entity_poly.type
_entity_poly.pdbx_seq_one_letter_code
_entity_poly.pdbx_strand_id
1 'polypeptide(L)'
;MWTPTVNIYRDPRWGRGIETYGEDPYLTSRMGVMVVKGLQGTNDGKYDKLHACAKHFAVHSGPEWNRHEFNAENIKPRDLYETYLPPFEALVKEGKVKEVMCAYNRFEGDPCCGSDRLLMQILRDEWGFDGIVLSDCGAIADFYRDYGHKTHPDAESASAAAVLSGTDLECGSSYEALVEAVKQGKIDEKAVDVAVKRLLTARFALGEMDEPEKVSWTGIPFSVVASAGHDSLALDMARKSMTLLMNKDNTLPLKRGGLTVAVMGPNANDSVMQWGNYNGMPPHTVTILDGIRKALGTDDRLIYEQGCGWVERAQIQSVFNRCKTADGKPGFTARYWNNVTRDGEPVTTAQVTTPFHFCTSGATVFAPGVNLTDFSATYNSVFTPDQSGEVVFDIYAYGSGRLRINGEEVRGFSNQHGGQKSAYTLQVQAGKTYDVELDFEYFRSDAQLNFDLGFKNEVDVRKSVERVKDADVVVFVGGVSPNLEGEEMGVELPGFRGGDRTDIELPAVQRELIAALHHAGKKVVLVNCSGSPIGLEPETGRCGAILQAWYPGQAGGTAVAEVLFGDYNPAGRLPVTFYRNVSQLPDFEDYNMTGRTYRYMTQEPLFPFGHGLSYTSFCYGAVVLGSDNIKSGEKLRLNVPVTNTGKCDGEEVVQVYLKKNDDVEGPSKALRAFKRVHIPAGKTVDVEFDLGDKELVWWNPQSNTMCVSEGSYELMVGGSSQTAGLLRRSFVIQP
;
A
#
# COMPACT_ATOMS: atom_id res chain seq x y z
N MET A 1 4.95 -12.12 -11.95
CA MET A 1 4.96 -10.85 -11.16
C MET A 1 4.26 -11.10 -9.84
N TRP A 2 4.89 -10.83 -8.70
CA TRP A 2 4.38 -11.22 -7.38
C TRP A 2 3.36 -10.23 -6.82
N THR A 3 2.23 -10.15 -7.48
CA THR A 3 1.05 -9.34 -7.16
C THR A 3 -0.19 -9.98 -7.79
N PRO A 4 -1.41 -9.82 -7.24
CA PRO A 4 -1.82 -8.95 -6.14
C PRO A 4 -1.72 -9.59 -4.74
N THR A 5 -1.55 -8.73 -3.71
CA THR A 5 -1.71 -9.13 -2.31
C THR A 5 -3.19 -9.08 -1.95
N VAL A 6 -3.79 -10.24 -1.68
CA VAL A 6 -5.24 -10.38 -1.42
C VAL A 6 -5.57 -10.88 -0.02
N ASN A 7 -4.62 -10.79 0.89
CA ASN A 7 -4.87 -11.02 2.30
C ASN A 7 -5.87 -9.98 2.84
N ILE A 8 -6.65 -10.36 3.84
CA ILE A 8 -7.64 -9.47 4.45
C ILE A 8 -6.99 -8.57 5.49
N TYR A 9 -7.21 -7.26 5.38
CA TYR A 9 -6.76 -6.28 6.34
C TYR A 9 -7.64 -6.30 7.59
N ARG A 10 -7.55 -7.41 8.37
CA ARG A 10 -8.39 -7.65 9.55
C ARG A 10 -8.09 -6.75 10.74
N ASP A 11 -6.88 -6.21 10.80
CA ASP A 11 -6.39 -5.42 11.93
C ASP A 11 -5.54 -4.23 11.46
N PRO A 12 -5.89 -2.99 11.83
CA PRO A 12 -5.17 -1.79 11.38
C PRO A 12 -3.74 -1.67 11.90
N ARG A 13 -3.32 -2.53 12.83
CA ARG A 13 -1.94 -2.58 13.31
C ARG A 13 -0.99 -3.29 12.35
N TRP A 14 -1.50 -4.12 11.46
CA TRP A 14 -0.69 -4.85 10.49
C TRP A 14 -0.05 -3.93 9.45
N GLY A 15 1.30 -3.82 9.45
CA GLY A 15 2.05 -2.93 8.57
C GLY A 15 1.88 -3.23 7.09
N ARG A 16 1.82 -4.51 6.68
CA ARG A 16 1.56 -4.91 5.29
C ARG A 16 0.10 -4.79 4.86
N GLY A 17 -0.79 -4.38 5.76
CA GLY A 17 -2.16 -4.03 5.38
C GLY A 17 -2.22 -3.01 4.24
N ILE A 18 -1.22 -2.13 4.14
CA ILE A 18 -1.05 -1.14 3.05
C ILE A 18 -0.90 -1.77 1.66
N GLU A 19 -0.54 -3.05 1.56
CA GLU A 19 -0.42 -3.78 0.30
C GLU A 19 -1.75 -4.34 -0.21
N THR A 20 -2.80 -4.31 0.62
CA THR A 20 -4.06 -5.02 0.39
C THR A 20 -5.17 -4.12 -0.16
N TYR A 21 -6.31 -4.71 -0.50
CA TYR A 21 -7.50 -3.99 -0.97
C TYR A 21 -8.51 -3.72 0.16
N GLY A 22 -8.12 -3.98 1.41
CA GLY A 22 -8.91 -3.67 2.58
C GLY A 22 -9.43 -4.88 3.37
N GLU A 23 -10.46 -4.65 4.17
CA GLU A 23 -10.97 -5.61 5.16
C GLU A 23 -12.09 -6.52 4.63
N ASP A 24 -12.66 -6.20 3.47
CA ASP A 24 -13.81 -6.91 2.95
C ASP A 24 -13.42 -7.96 1.91
N PRO A 25 -13.82 -9.23 2.07
CA PRO A 25 -13.45 -10.31 1.17
C PRO A 25 -14.09 -10.18 -0.22
N TYR A 26 -15.30 -9.61 -0.36
CA TYR A 26 -15.93 -9.40 -1.66
C TYR A 26 -15.22 -8.29 -2.45
N LEU A 27 -14.98 -7.13 -1.82
CA LEU A 27 -14.21 -6.04 -2.42
C LEU A 27 -12.83 -6.52 -2.87
N THR A 28 -12.11 -7.20 -1.99
CA THR A 28 -10.76 -7.73 -2.28
C THR A 28 -10.80 -8.73 -3.43
N SER A 29 -11.81 -9.60 -3.48
CA SER A 29 -12.01 -10.54 -4.60
C SER A 29 -12.23 -9.80 -5.92
N ARG A 30 -13.11 -8.80 -5.96
CA ARG A 30 -13.41 -8.06 -7.21
C ARG A 30 -12.20 -7.28 -7.70
N MET A 31 -11.51 -6.57 -6.80
CA MET A 31 -10.30 -5.83 -7.14
C MET A 31 -9.18 -6.76 -7.62
N GLY A 32 -8.92 -7.84 -6.86
CA GLY A 32 -7.88 -8.79 -7.21
C GLY A 32 -8.11 -9.49 -8.55
N VAL A 33 -9.34 -9.92 -8.85
CA VAL A 33 -9.70 -10.51 -10.15
C VAL A 33 -9.41 -9.54 -11.30
N MET A 34 -9.74 -8.26 -11.16
CA MET A 34 -9.49 -7.27 -12.20
C MET A 34 -7.99 -6.97 -12.38
N VAL A 35 -7.22 -6.96 -11.29
CA VAL A 35 -5.76 -6.82 -11.37
C VAL A 35 -5.14 -8.01 -12.08
N VAL A 36 -5.52 -9.24 -11.73
CA VAL A 36 -5.04 -10.45 -12.42
C VAL A 36 -5.33 -10.38 -13.92
N LYS A 37 -6.58 -10.06 -14.29
CA LYS A 37 -6.97 -9.94 -15.72
C LYS A 37 -6.19 -8.82 -16.43
N GLY A 38 -5.96 -7.69 -15.78
CA GLY A 38 -5.18 -6.59 -16.35
C GLY A 38 -3.71 -6.94 -16.58
N LEU A 39 -3.08 -7.65 -15.64
CA LEU A 39 -1.70 -8.09 -15.74
C LEU A 39 -1.52 -9.21 -16.77
N GLN A 40 -2.33 -10.26 -16.69
CA GLN A 40 -2.24 -11.42 -17.60
C GLN A 40 -2.71 -11.09 -19.02
N GLY A 41 -3.54 -10.04 -19.15
CA GLY A 41 -4.12 -9.64 -20.43
C GLY A 41 -5.27 -10.54 -20.88
N THR A 42 -5.82 -10.23 -22.04
CA THR A 42 -6.74 -11.12 -22.75
C THR A 42 -5.91 -12.05 -23.62
N ASN A 43 -6.25 -13.34 -23.63
CA ASN A 43 -5.57 -14.32 -24.49
C ASN A 43 -5.96 -14.13 -25.96
N ASP A 44 -5.56 -13.00 -26.55
CA ASP A 44 -5.75 -12.71 -27.99
C ASP A 44 -4.66 -13.36 -28.85
N GLY A 45 -3.71 -14.03 -28.23
CA GLY A 45 -2.52 -14.58 -28.86
C GLY A 45 -2.13 -15.96 -28.34
N LYS A 46 -1.06 -16.46 -28.91
CA LYS A 46 -0.45 -17.76 -28.57
C LYS A 46 0.20 -17.73 -27.17
N TYR A 47 0.65 -16.58 -26.71
CA TYR A 47 1.47 -16.44 -25.50
C TYR A 47 0.79 -15.59 -24.44
N ASP A 48 0.95 -15.99 -23.16
CA ASP A 48 0.56 -15.17 -22.03
C ASP A 48 1.41 -13.88 -21.97
N LYS A 49 0.80 -12.77 -21.58
CA LYS A 49 1.51 -11.49 -21.47
C LYS A 49 2.43 -11.47 -20.26
N LEU A 50 1.92 -11.91 -19.11
CA LEU A 50 2.56 -11.90 -17.82
C LEU A 50 1.81 -12.85 -16.91
N HIS A 51 2.49 -13.49 -15.98
CA HIS A 51 1.84 -14.24 -14.91
C HIS A 51 1.67 -13.35 -13.66
N ALA A 52 0.44 -13.26 -13.16
CA ALA A 52 0.11 -12.69 -11.86
C ALA A 52 0.22 -13.76 -10.77
N CYS A 53 0.51 -13.35 -9.55
CA CYS A 53 0.69 -14.23 -8.41
C CYS A 53 -0.19 -13.78 -7.24
N ALA A 54 -1.17 -14.61 -6.86
CA ALA A 54 -1.99 -14.37 -5.68
C ALA A 54 -1.18 -14.62 -4.40
N LYS A 55 -1.08 -13.63 -3.52
CA LYS A 55 -0.26 -13.75 -2.31
C LYS A 55 -0.94 -13.12 -1.10
N HIS A 56 -0.61 -13.56 0.11
CA HIS A 56 0.21 -14.70 0.52
C HIS A 56 -0.73 -15.79 1.02
N PHE A 57 -0.69 -16.97 0.42
CA PHE A 57 -1.64 -18.07 0.69
C PHE A 57 -1.14 -18.96 1.84
N ALA A 58 -1.79 -19.00 3.01
CA ALA A 58 -2.98 -18.25 3.33
C ALA A 58 -2.94 -17.82 4.80
N VAL A 59 -4.00 -17.05 5.18
CA VAL A 59 -4.18 -16.64 6.58
C VAL A 59 -2.96 -15.88 7.10
N HIS A 60 -2.47 -14.95 6.29
CA HIS A 60 -1.34 -14.08 6.59
C HIS A 60 -1.83 -12.62 6.69
N SER A 61 -2.00 -12.11 7.90
CA SER A 61 -2.51 -10.77 8.19
C SER A 61 -1.88 -10.17 9.45
N GLY A 62 -0.56 -10.34 9.59
CA GLY A 62 0.27 -9.94 10.74
C GLY A 62 0.22 -10.94 11.92
N PRO A 63 1.06 -10.75 12.89
CA PRO A 63 2.06 -9.68 13.02
C PRO A 63 3.33 -9.92 12.19
N GLU A 64 4.06 -8.82 11.85
CA GLU A 64 5.30 -8.87 11.08
C GLU A 64 6.51 -9.21 11.96
N TRP A 65 6.55 -8.75 13.23
CA TRP A 65 7.72 -8.95 14.12
C TRP A 65 8.01 -10.43 14.47
N ASN A 66 7.07 -11.35 14.26
CA ASN A 66 7.24 -12.78 14.53
C ASN A 66 6.72 -13.68 13.40
N ARG A 67 6.55 -13.14 12.20
CA ARG A 67 5.93 -13.85 11.07
C ARG A 67 6.60 -15.19 10.72
N HIS A 68 7.91 -15.32 10.97
CA HIS A 68 8.69 -16.53 10.73
C HIS A 68 8.48 -17.64 11.78
N GLU A 69 7.85 -17.32 12.90
CA GLU A 69 7.53 -18.28 13.98
C GLU A 69 6.01 -18.40 14.20
N PHE A 70 5.24 -17.45 13.68
CA PHE A 70 3.81 -17.34 13.95
C PHE A 70 3.02 -18.54 13.45
N ASN A 71 2.05 -19.00 14.26
CA ASN A 71 1.12 -20.08 13.93
C ASN A 71 -0.32 -19.54 13.99
N ALA A 72 -0.95 -19.40 12.84
CA ALA A 72 -2.37 -19.08 12.76
C ALA A 72 -3.19 -20.34 13.08
N GLU A 73 -3.74 -20.41 14.30
CA GLU A 73 -4.41 -21.60 14.80
C GLU A 73 -5.76 -21.28 15.47
N ASN A 74 -6.57 -22.31 15.71
CA ASN A 74 -7.89 -22.18 16.30
C ASN A 74 -8.85 -21.30 15.49
N ILE A 75 -8.67 -21.27 14.17
CA ILE A 75 -9.49 -20.47 13.28
C ILE A 75 -10.82 -21.17 13.04
N LYS A 76 -11.92 -20.46 13.33
CA LYS A 76 -13.25 -21.00 13.05
C LYS A 76 -13.39 -21.31 11.54
N PRO A 77 -13.95 -22.47 11.17
CA PRO A 77 -14.17 -22.80 9.75
C PRO A 77 -14.91 -21.71 8.98
N ARG A 78 -15.90 -21.06 9.60
CA ARG A 78 -16.58 -19.89 9.00
C ARG A 78 -15.60 -18.77 8.65
N ASP A 79 -14.73 -18.36 9.58
CA ASP A 79 -13.82 -17.26 9.37
C ASP A 79 -12.79 -17.59 8.27
N LEU A 80 -12.38 -18.86 8.19
CA LEU A 80 -11.53 -19.32 7.10
C LEU A 80 -12.22 -19.21 5.73
N TYR A 81 -13.40 -19.83 5.56
CA TYR A 81 -14.08 -19.93 4.26
C TYR A 81 -14.93 -18.70 3.90
N GLU A 82 -15.31 -17.85 4.86
CA GLU A 82 -16.12 -16.65 4.60
C GLU A 82 -15.29 -15.36 4.58
N THR A 83 -14.03 -15.40 5.08
CA THR A 83 -13.20 -14.20 5.19
C THR A 83 -11.83 -14.37 4.52
N TYR A 84 -11.02 -15.37 4.94
CA TYR A 84 -9.61 -15.44 4.49
C TYR A 84 -9.40 -16.07 3.12
N LEU A 85 -10.17 -17.08 2.76
CA LEU A 85 -10.02 -17.82 1.50
C LEU A 85 -10.73 -17.21 0.28
N PRO A 86 -11.89 -16.52 0.38
CA PRO A 86 -12.67 -16.10 -0.79
C PRO A 86 -11.90 -15.27 -1.82
N PRO A 87 -11.00 -14.34 -1.45
CA PRO A 87 -10.22 -13.62 -2.45
C PRO A 87 -9.34 -14.53 -3.30
N PHE A 88 -8.67 -15.50 -2.68
CA PHE A 88 -7.83 -16.47 -3.41
C PHE A 88 -8.66 -17.37 -4.31
N GLU A 89 -9.78 -17.88 -3.82
CA GLU A 89 -10.71 -18.68 -4.62
C GLU A 89 -11.20 -17.91 -5.85
N ALA A 90 -11.57 -16.66 -5.70
CA ALA A 90 -11.99 -15.80 -6.80
C ALA A 90 -10.86 -15.59 -7.83
N LEU A 91 -9.63 -15.38 -7.37
CA LEU A 91 -8.49 -15.21 -8.26
C LEU A 91 -8.19 -16.50 -9.05
N VAL A 92 -8.32 -17.67 -8.43
CA VAL A 92 -8.17 -18.97 -9.11
C VAL A 92 -9.31 -19.21 -10.08
N LYS A 93 -10.55 -19.17 -9.59
CA LYS A 93 -11.72 -19.60 -10.38
C LYS A 93 -12.17 -18.57 -11.43
N GLU A 94 -12.07 -17.28 -11.15
CA GLU A 94 -12.54 -16.20 -12.03
C GLU A 94 -11.42 -15.41 -12.69
N GLY A 95 -10.36 -15.11 -11.94
CA GLY A 95 -9.16 -14.41 -12.42
C GLY A 95 -8.29 -15.30 -13.31
N LYS A 96 -8.35 -16.61 -13.11
CA LYS A 96 -7.45 -17.60 -13.75
C LYS A 96 -5.99 -17.26 -13.49
N VAL A 97 -5.69 -16.88 -12.23
CA VAL A 97 -4.33 -16.56 -11.81
C VAL A 97 -3.38 -17.73 -12.08
N LYS A 98 -2.18 -17.43 -12.55
CA LYS A 98 -1.20 -18.43 -12.98
C LYS A 98 -0.26 -18.88 -11.87
N GLU A 99 -0.11 -18.05 -10.82
CA GLU A 99 0.80 -18.32 -9.72
C GLU A 99 0.11 -18.02 -8.38
N VAL A 100 0.49 -18.79 -7.36
CA VAL A 100 0.10 -18.58 -5.96
C VAL A 100 1.34 -18.65 -5.09
N MET A 101 1.56 -17.65 -4.24
CA MET A 101 2.68 -17.63 -3.30
C MET A 101 2.19 -18.08 -1.92
N CYS A 102 2.77 -19.14 -1.39
CA CYS A 102 2.49 -19.59 -0.02
C CYS A 102 3.17 -18.68 1.01
N ALA A 103 2.51 -18.47 2.15
CA ALA A 103 2.90 -17.51 3.16
C ALA A 103 4.01 -18.00 4.10
N TYR A 104 4.62 -17.05 4.84
CA TYR A 104 5.63 -17.34 5.86
C TYR A 104 5.10 -18.15 7.04
N ASN A 105 3.92 -17.77 7.56
CA ASN A 105 3.39 -18.32 8.80
C ASN A 105 3.01 -19.80 8.70
N ARG A 106 2.83 -20.43 9.87
CA ARG A 106 2.14 -21.72 9.97
C ARG A 106 0.62 -21.50 9.96
N PHE A 107 -0.07 -22.51 9.48
CA PHE A 107 -1.51 -22.64 9.53
C PHE A 107 -1.86 -23.97 10.20
N GLU A 108 -2.55 -23.91 11.35
CA GLU A 108 -2.94 -25.10 12.15
C GLU A 108 -1.76 -26.05 12.43
N GLY A 109 -0.57 -25.48 12.64
CA GLY A 109 0.67 -26.18 12.96
C GLY A 109 1.61 -26.44 11.80
N ASP A 110 1.11 -26.55 10.57
CA ASP A 110 1.91 -26.78 9.37
C ASP A 110 2.41 -25.45 8.77
N PRO A 111 3.68 -25.32 8.33
CA PRO A 111 4.10 -24.19 7.50
C PRO A 111 3.20 -24.08 6.26
N CYS A 112 2.74 -22.89 5.91
CA CYS A 112 1.84 -22.72 4.75
C CYS A 112 2.42 -23.33 3.47
N CYS A 113 3.75 -23.23 3.25
CA CYS A 113 4.41 -23.81 2.09
C CYS A 113 4.60 -25.34 2.17
N GLY A 114 4.24 -25.97 3.28
CA GLY A 114 4.25 -27.43 3.49
C GLY A 114 2.90 -27.97 3.94
N SER A 115 1.82 -27.24 3.75
CA SER A 115 0.49 -27.62 4.21
C SER A 115 -0.30 -28.33 3.12
N ASP A 116 -0.47 -29.65 3.25
CA ASP A 116 -1.31 -30.44 2.35
C ASP A 116 -2.75 -29.94 2.32
N ARG A 117 -3.27 -29.47 3.47
CA ARG A 117 -4.63 -28.93 3.55
C ARG A 117 -4.79 -27.71 2.68
N LEU A 118 -3.86 -26.74 2.75
CA LEU A 118 -3.94 -25.53 1.97
C LEU A 118 -3.64 -25.76 0.48
N LEU A 119 -2.51 -26.40 0.20
CA LEU A 119 -1.98 -26.45 -1.17
C LEU A 119 -2.58 -27.58 -1.99
N MET A 120 -2.77 -28.79 -1.42
CA MET A 120 -3.31 -29.92 -2.17
C MET A 120 -4.83 -29.93 -2.08
N GLN A 121 -5.42 -30.02 -0.86
CA GLN A 121 -6.86 -30.24 -0.71
C GLN A 121 -7.66 -28.99 -1.17
N ILE A 122 -7.36 -27.81 -0.65
CA ILE A 122 -8.14 -26.60 -0.95
C ILE A 122 -7.74 -26.03 -2.33
N LEU A 123 -6.46 -25.69 -2.54
CA LEU A 123 -6.03 -24.97 -3.73
C LEU A 123 -6.16 -25.84 -4.99
N ARG A 124 -5.61 -27.08 -4.96
CA ARG A 124 -5.59 -27.93 -6.18
C ARG A 124 -6.85 -28.76 -6.35
N ASP A 125 -7.31 -29.47 -5.33
CA ASP A 125 -8.43 -30.44 -5.47
C ASP A 125 -9.79 -29.72 -5.47
N GLU A 126 -10.06 -28.81 -4.51
CA GLU A 126 -11.37 -28.12 -4.44
C GLU A 126 -11.50 -27.00 -5.47
N TRP A 127 -10.42 -26.22 -5.73
CA TRP A 127 -10.50 -25.08 -6.64
C TRP A 127 -9.98 -25.38 -8.03
N GLY A 128 -9.30 -26.51 -8.24
CA GLY A 128 -8.78 -26.92 -9.54
C GLY A 128 -7.60 -26.09 -10.03
N PHE A 129 -6.75 -25.58 -9.13
CA PHE A 129 -5.57 -24.80 -9.50
C PHE A 129 -4.50 -25.71 -10.14
N ASP A 130 -4.11 -25.40 -11.37
CA ASP A 130 -3.11 -26.15 -12.15
C ASP A 130 -1.80 -25.37 -12.39
N GLY A 131 -1.72 -24.12 -11.89
CA GLY A 131 -0.56 -23.26 -12.02
C GLY A 131 0.58 -23.57 -11.03
N ILE A 132 1.54 -22.63 -10.94
CA ILE A 132 2.71 -22.71 -10.08
C ILE A 132 2.36 -22.27 -8.67
N VAL A 133 2.80 -23.04 -7.67
CA VAL A 133 2.91 -22.59 -6.30
C VAL A 133 4.38 -22.25 -6.01
N LEU A 134 4.64 -21.00 -5.58
CA LEU A 134 5.98 -20.60 -5.17
C LEU A 134 5.99 -20.20 -3.69
N SER A 135 7.15 -20.37 -3.04
CA SER A 135 7.33 -19.92 -1.67
C SER A 135 7.53 -18.41 -1.59
N ASP A 136 7.12 -17.79 -0.49
CA ASP A 136 7.69 -16.50 -0.12
C ASP A 136 9.20 -16.64 0.15
N CYS A 137 9.94 -15.52 0.09
CA CYS A 137 11.41 -15.54 0.10
C CYS A 137 11.99 -16.05 1.43
N GLY A 138 12.65 -17.18 1.38
CA GLY A 138 13.21 -17.84 2.55
C GLY A 138 12.20 -18.66 3.37
N ALA A 139 10.92 -18.72 2.99
CA ALA A 139 9.88 -19.40 3.78
C ALA A 139 10.12 -20.89 3.97
N ILE A 140 10.81 -21.59 3.05
CA ILE A 140 11.19 -23.00 3.23
C ILE A 140 12.28 -23.14 4.29
N ALA A 141 13.17 -22.15 4.38
CA ALA A 141 14.21 -22.14 5.40
C ALA A 141 13.64 -21.99 6.81
N ASP A 142 12.48 -21.34 6.97
CA ASP A 142 11.79 -21.21 8.25
C ASP A 142 11.34 -22.56 8.83
N PHE A 143 11.20 -23.62 8.00
CA PHE A 143 10.84 -24.94 8.50
C PHE A 143 11.87 -25.52 9.47
N TYR A 144 13.18 -25.23 9.28
CA TYR A 144 14.26 -25.88 9.99
C TYR A 144 15.26 -24.93 10.71
N ARG A 145 15.24 -23.63 10.42
CA ARG A 145 16.14 -22.66 11.06
C ARG A 145 15.74 -22.36 12.50
N ASP A 146 16.75 -21.95 13.32
CA ASP A 146 16.56 -21.70 14.76
C ASP A 146 15.60 -20.54 15.07
N TYR A 147 15.49 -19.58 14.17
CA TYR A 147 14.57 -18.45 14.25
C TYR A 147 13.26 -18.67 13.48
N GLY A 148 13.01 -19.88 13.00
CA GLY A 148 11.85 -20.26 12.24
C GLY A 148 10.94 -21.23 13.00
N HIS A 149 10.15 -21.99 12.25
CA HIS A 149 9.11 -22.87 12.78
C HIS A 149 9.63 -24.13 13.51
N LYS A 150 10.83 -24.60 13.17
CA LYS A 150 11.45 -25.82 13.74
C LYS A 150 10.58 -27.07 13.59
N THR A 151 9.81 -27.15 12.50
CA THR A 151 8.96 -28.30 12.19
C THR A 151 9.73 -29.44 11.52
N HIS A 152 10.90 -29.11 10.92
CA HIS A 152 11.76 -30.07 10.24
C HIS A 152 13.20 -29.98 10.77
N PRO A 153 13.95 -31.11 10.77
CA PRO A 153 15.30 -31.15 11.36
C PRO A 153 16.39 -30.53 10.47
N ASP A 154 16.19 -30.50 9.15
CA ASP A 154 17.20 -30.12 8.16
C ASP A 154 16.59 -29.61 6.85
N ALA A 155 17.43 -29.04 5.98
CA ALA A 155 17.01 -28.50 4.70
C ALA A 155 16.46 -29.56 3.74
N GLU A 156 17.00 -30.78 3.77
CA GLU A 156 16.59 -31.90 2.93
C GLU A 156 15.15 -32.33 3.27
N SER A 157 14.84 -32.45 4.55
CA SER A 157 13.49 -32.80 5.01
C SER A 157 12.47 -31.68 4.74
N ALA A 158 12.87 -30.41 4.94
CA ALA A 158 12.04 -29.25 4.68
C ALA A 158 11.72 -29.11 3.19
N SER A 159 12.73 -29.21 2.33
CA SER A 159 12.56 -29.11 0.87
C SER A 159 11.70 -30.26 0.33
N ALA A 160 11.93 -31.49 0.82
CA ALA A 160 11.13 -32.65 0.43
C ALA A 160 9.65 -32.47 0.83
N ALA A 161 9.37 -32.01 2.05
CA ALA A 161 8.02 -31.75 2.54
C ALA A 161 7.32 -30.67 1.71
N ALA A 162 8.00 -29.57 1.43
CA ALA A 162 7.44 -28.48 0.62
C ALA A 162 7.05 -28.93 -0.81
N VAL A 163 7.93 -29.68 -1.52
CA VAL A 163 7.64 -30.18 -2.87
C VAL A 163 6.50 -31.19 -2.81
N LEU A 164 6.49 -32.11 -1.83
CA LEU A 164 5.43 -33.12 -1.68
C LEU A 164 4.07 -32.50 -1.40
N SER A 165 4.03 -31.40 -0.64
CA SER A 165 2.82 -30.62 -0.38
C SER A 165 2.44 -29.67 -1.51
N GLY A 166 3.21 -29.63 -2.62
CA GLY A 166 2.82 -28.94 -3.86
C GLY A 166 3.45 -27.57 -4.09
N THR A 167 4.49 -27.17 -3.33
CA THR A 167 5.30 -25.98 -3.60
C THR A 167 6.32 -26.28 -4.69
N ASP A 168 6.09 -25.71 -5.88
CA ASP A 168 6.83 -26.04 -7.10
C ASP A 168 8.14 -25.25 -7.23
N LEU A 169 8.21 -24.04 -6.67
CA LEU A 169 9.33 -23.10 -6.81
C LEU A 169 9.66 -22.47 -5.47
N GLU A 170 10.93 -22.36 -5.16
CA GLU A 170 11.41 -21.63 -3.99
C GLU A 170 11.99 -20.26 -4.37
N CYS A 171 11.62 -19.20 -3.63
CA CYS A 171 12.41 -17.99 -3.50
C CYS A 171 13.38 -18.18 -2.34
N GLY A 172 14.59 -18.68 -2.62
CA GLY A 172 15.59 -19.00 -1.60
C GLY A 172 16.65 -19.96 -2.13
N SER A 173 17.26 -20.72 -1.22
CA SER A 173 18.33 -21.68 -1.55
C SER A 173 18.13 -23.07 -0.90
N SER A 174 17.02 -23.31 -0.19
CA SER A 174 16.79 -24.60 0.48
C SER A 174 16.62 -25.74 -0.52
N TYR A 175 16.04 -25.47 -1.70
CA TYR A 175 15.84 -26.47 -2.74
C TYR A 175 17.14 -27.00 -3.37
N GLU A 176 18.31 -26.39 -3.11
CA GLU A 176 19.60 -26.99 -3.41
C GLU A 176 19.78 -28.35 -2.70
N ALA A 177 19.13 -28.52 -1.52
CA ALA A 177 19.14 -29.76 -0.75
C ALA A 177 18.28 -30.89 -1.35
N LEU A 178 17.43 -30.63 -2.37
CA LEU A 178 16.60 -31.67 -2.99
C LEU A 178 17.41 -32.79 -3.62
N VAL A 179 18.59 -32.49 -4.16
CA VAL A 179 19.49 -33.53 -4.73
C VAL A 179 19.89 -34.56 -3.65
N GLU A 180 20.21 -34.08 -2.46
CA GLU A 180 20.57 -34.95 -1.37
C GLU A 180 19.35 -35.62 -0.74
N ALA A 181 18.20 -34.94 -0.70
CA ALA A 181 16.93 -35.49 -0.24
C ALA A 181 16.49 -36.69 -1.09
N VAL A 182 16.66 -36.63 -2.43
CA VAL A 182 16.41 -37.79 -3.34
C VAL A 182 17.36 -38.93 -3.06
N LYS A 183 18.67 -38.68 -2.88
CA LYS A 183 19.67 -39.73 -2.56
C LYS A 183 19.37 -40.41 -1.22
N GLN A 184 18.85 -39.66 -0.24
CA GLN A 184 18.47 -40.16 1.06
C GLN A 184 17.08 -40.85 1.07
N GLY A 185 16.37 -40.83 -0.06
CA GLY A 185 15.05 -41.43 -0.17
C GLY A 185 13.94 -40.65 0.56
N LYS A 186 14.18 -39.38 0.88
CA LYS A 186 13.16 -38.50 1.51
C LYS A 186 12.07 -38.06 0.52
N ILE A 187 12.41 -38.01 -0.78
CA ILE A 187 11.51 -37.68 -1.87
C ILE A 187 11.87 -38.48 -3.13
N ASP A 188 10.88 -38.86 -3.92
CA ASP A 188 11.10 -39.49 -5.24
C ASP A 188 11.32 -38.39 -6.31
N GLU A 189 12.29 -38.59 -7.21
CA GLU A 189 12.59 -37.70 -8.33
C GLU A 189 11.34 -37.35 -9.17
N LYS A 190 10.38 -38.28 -9.29
CA LYS A 190 9.10 -38.02 -9.97
C LYS A 190 8.27 -36.91 -9.38
N ALA A 191 8.37 -36.67 -8.07
CA ALA A 191 7.68 -35.53 -7.45
C ALA A 191 8.35 -34.21 -7.88
N VAL A 192 9.68 -34.20 -8.00
CA VAL A 192 10.43 -33.06 -8.54
C VAL A 192 10.06 -32.81 -10.02
N ASP A 193 9.93 -33.89 -10.82
CA ASP A 193 9.51 -33.80 -12.22
C ASP A 193 8.14 -33.13 -12.39
N VAL A 194 7.21 -33.34 -11.48
CA VAL A 194 5.89 -32.67 -11.49
C VAL A 194 6.04 -31.16 -11.34
N ALA A 195 6.87 -30.71 -10.39
CA ALA A 195 7.15 -29.29 -10.17
C ALA A 195 7.85 -28.68 -11.41
N VAL A 196 8.90 -29.32 -11.90
CA VAL A 196 9.63 -28.88 -13.10
C VAL A 196 8.71 -28.79 -14.31
N LYS A 197 7.79 -29.75 -14.49
CA LYS A 197 6.81 -29.72 -15.60
C LYS A 197 5.91 -28.49 -15.52
N ARG A 198 5.42 -28.12 -14.34
CA ARG A 198 4.59 -26.90 -14.14
C ARG A 198 5.39 -25.64 -14.50
N LEU A 199 6.62 -25.53 -14.01
CA LEU A 199 7.52 -24.41 -14.29
C LEU A 199 7.80 -24.27 -15.78
N LEU A 200 8.16 -25.38 -16.45
CA LEU A 200 8.41 -25.36 -17.90
C LEU A 200 7.15 -25.03 -18.70
N THR A 201 5.99 -25.56 -18.28
CA THR A 201 4.69 -25.22 -18.93
C THR A 201 4.43 -23.71 -18.87
N ALA A 202 4.68 -23.06 -17.74
CA ALA A 202 4.54 -21.62 -17.59
C ALA A 202 5.52 -20.85 -18.49
N ARG A 203 6.78 -21.26 -18.57
CA ARG A 203 7.79 -20.64 -19.44
C ARG A 203 7.46 -20.80 -20.92
N PHE A 204 6.92 -21.97 -21.33
CA PHE A 204 6.39 -22.15 -22.70
C PHE A 204 5.19 -21.24 -22.96
N ALA A 205 4.25 -21.12 -22.01
CA ALA A 205 3.10 -20.23 -22.14
C ALA A 205 3.48 -18.75 -22.27
N LEU A 206 4.56 -18.31 -21.60
CA LEU A 206 5.13 -16.96 -21.72
C LEU A 206 5.92 -16.73 -23.01
N GLY A 207 6.24 -17.81 -23.76
CA GLY A 207 7.01 -17.76 -25.00
C GLY A 207 8.53 -17.67 -24.80
N GLU A 208 9.04 -17.94 -23.60
CA GLU A 208 10.47 -17.85 -23.31
C GLU A 208 11.34 -18.84 -24.11
N MET A 209 10.74 -19.90 -24.67
CA MET A 209 11.42 -20.92 -25.48
C MET A 209 11.35 -20.64 -26.99
N ASP A 210 10.66 -19.59 -27.40
CA ASP A 210 10.50 -19.17 -28.79
C ASP A 210 11.38 -17.94 -29.09
N GLU A 211 11.59 -17.68 -30.39
CA GLU A 211 12.29 -16.48 -30.85
C GLU A 211 11.50 -15.23 -30.44
N PRO A 212 12.16 -14.19 -29.87
CA PRO A 212 11.48 -13.01 -29.35
C PRO A 212 10.52 -12.35 -30.35
N GLU A 213 10.85 -12.37 -31.65
CA GLU A 213 10.03 -11.79 -32.71
C GLU A 213 8.67 -12.49 -32.90
N LYS A 214 8.55 -13.74 -32.41
CA LYS A 214 7.29 -14.51 -32.46
C LYS A 214 6.39 -14.19 -31.25
N VAL A 215 6.92 -13.57 -30.21
CA VAL A 215 6.20 -13.23 -28.98
C VAL A 215 5.74 -11.77 -29.07
N SER A 216 4.44 -11.55 -29.25
CA SER A 216 3.88 -10.22 -29.49
C SER A 216 4.22 -9.19 -28.41
N TRP A 217 4.42 -9.63 -27.18
CA TRP A 217 4.69 -8.76 -26.02
C TRP A 217 6.11 -8.19 -25.99
N THR A 218 7.09 -8.83 -26.61
CA THR A 218 8.49 -8.37 -26.68
C THR A 218 8.65 -7.13 -27.57
N GLY A 219 7.68 -6.86 -28.45
CA GLY A 219 7.66 -5.69 -29.31
C GLY A 219 7.24 -4.40 -28.62
N ILE A 220 6.86 -4.41 -27.32
CA ILE A 220 6.48 -3.21 -26.59
C ILE A 220 7.73 -2.37 -26.33
N PRO A 221 7.81 -1.13 -26.86
CA PRO A 221 9.01 -0.32 -26.68
C PRO A 221 9.12 0.21 -25.26
N PHE A 222 10.34 0.37 -24.74
CA PHE A 222 10.58 0.88 -23.41
C PHE A 222 10.03 2.29 -23.18
N SER A 223 9.88 3.10 -24.23
CA SER A 223 9.27 4.45 -24.19
C SER A 223 7.82 4.49 -23.72
N VAL A 224 7.15 3.32 -23.59
CA VAL A 224 5.83 3.22 -22.97
C VAL A 224 5.89 3.43 -21.45
N VAL A 225 7.02 3.07 -20.82
CA VAL A 225 7.25 3.29 -19.38
C VAL A 225 7.26 4.79 -19.09
N ALA A 226 6.53 5.20 -18.07
CA ALA A 226 6.39 6.61 -17.66
C ALA A 226 5.94 7.56 -18.79
N SER A 227 5.18 7.06 -19.75
CA SER A 227 4.59 7.87 -20.81
C SER A 227 3.52 8.85 -20.27
N ALA A 228 3.20 9.90 -21.02
CA ALA A 228 2.13 10.85 -20.67
C ALA A 228 0.76 10.17 -20.45
N GLY A 229 0.50 9.04 -21.13
CA GLY A 229 -0.69 8.22 -20.90
C GLY A 229 -0.66 7.58 -19.51
N HIS A 230 0.48 7.07 -19.07
CA HIS A 230 0.63 6.51 -17.72
C HIS A 230 0.57 7.59 -16.64
N ASP A 231 1.11 8.79 -16.87
CA ASP A 231 0.96 9.94 -15.96
C ASP A 231 -0.51 10.33 -15.78
N SER A 232 -1.27 10.39 -16.88
CA SER A 232 -2.71 10.67 -16.83
C SER A 232 -3.48 9.61 -16.06
N LEU A 233 -3.14 8.33 -16.23
CA LEU A 233 -3.75 7.21 -15.50
C LEU A 233 -3.38 7.28 -14.00
N ALA A 234 -2.13 7.57 -13.66
CA ALA A 234 -1.68 7.74 -12.28
C ALA A 234 -2.46 8.88 -11.57
N LEU A 235 -2.66 10.01 -12.25
CA LEU A 235 -3.45 11.11 -11.73
C LEU A 235 -4.93 10.73 -11.55
N ASP A 236 -5.53 10.03 -12.52
CA ASP A 236 -6.93 9.57 -12.42
C ASP A 236 -7.12 8.62 -11.23
N MET A 237 -6.20 7.67 -11.03
CA MET A 237 -6.22 6.77 -9.88
C MET A 237 -6.06 7.52 -8.56
N ALA A 238 -5.13 8.48 -8.47
CA ALA A 238 -4.96 9.32 -7.29
C ALA A 238 -6.24 10.11 -6.97
N ARG A 239 -6.87 10.76 -7.95
CA ARG A 239 -8.15 11.47 -7.78
C ARG A 239 -9.24 10.55 -7.23
N LYS A 240 -9.40 9.37 -7.83
CA LYS A 240 -10.46 8.40 -7.47
C LYS A 240 -10.27 7.80 -6.08
N SER A 241 -9.05 7.79 -5.55
CA SER A 241 -8.73 7.28 -4.21
C SER A 241 -8.98 8.31 -3.11
N MET A 242 -8.98 9.61 -3.40
CA MET A 242 -9.18 10.67 -2.40
C MET A 242 -10.50 10.50 -1.66
N THR A 243 -10.42 10.32 -0.33
CA THR A 243 -11.57 10.03 0.52
C THR A 243 -11.76 11.15 1.54
N LEU A 244 -12.78 11.97 1.33
CA LEU A 244 -13.13 13.05 2.25
C LEU A 244 -13.88 12.46 3.45
N LEU A 245 -13.24 12.44 4.62
CA LEU A 245 -13.80 11.82 5.84
C LEU A 245 -14.71 12.77 6.59
N MET A 246 -14.36 14.05 6.63
CA MET A 246 -15.11 15.08 7.36
C MET A 246 -14.99 16.43 6.66
N ASN A 247 -16.08 17.21 6.63
CA ASN A 247 -16.10 18.56 6.07
C ASN A 247 -17.13 19.43 6.83
N LYS A 248 -16.71 20.01 7.94
CA LYS A 248 -17.56 20.88 8.78
C LYS A 248 -17.73 22.24 8.14
N ASP A 249 -18.94 22.76 8.21
CA ASP A 249 -19.30 24.10 7.74
C ASP A 249 -18.81 24.42 6.31
N ASN A 250 -18.74 23.41 5.46
CA ASN A 250 -18.19 23.50 4.11
C ASN A 250 -16.80 24.16 4.08
N THR A 251 -15.91 23.73 4.99
CA THR A 251 -14.51 24.17 5.04
C THR A 251 -13.81 23.97 3.71
N LEU A 252 -14.08 22.84 3.06
CA LEU A 252 -13.67 22.54 1.68
C LEU A 252 -14.89 22.64 0.73
N PRO A 253 -14.68 23.02 -0.55
CA PRO A 253 -13.41 23.46 -1.14
C PRO A 253 -12.98 24.86 -0.69
N LEU A 254 -11.66 25.08 -0.67
CA LEU A 254 -11.05 26.39 -0.40
C LEU A 254 -11.32 27.33 -1.58
N LYS A 255 -11.57 28.58 -1.27
CA LYS A 255 -11.82 29.62 -2.30
C LYS A 255 -10.54 30.39 -2.58
N ARG A 256 -10.10 30.39 -3.84
CA ARG A 256 -8.98 31.21 -4.33
C ARG A 256 -9.34 32.70 -4.36
N GLY A 257 -8.34 33.56 -4.39
CA GLY A 257 -8.45 35.01 -4.52
C GLY A 257 -8.17 35.75 -3.21
N GLY A 258 -6.90 36.03 -2.93
CA GLY A 258 -6.42 36.68 -1.72
C GLY A 258 -6.30 35.76 -0.51
N LEU A 259 -6.33 34.45 -0.72
CA LEU A 259 -6.20 33.42 0.34
C LEU A 259 -4.74 33.26 0.76
N THR A 260 -4.45 33.30 2.06
CA THR A 260 -3.16 32.90 2.62
C THR A 260 -3.24 31.47 3.18
N VAL A 261 -2.60 30.52 2.48
CA VAL A 261 -2.54 29.13 2.88
C VAL A 261 -1.21 28.83 3.55
N ALA A 262 -1.25 28.31 4.77
CA ALA A 262 -0.07 27.66 5.37
C ALA A 262 -0.13 26.16 5.08
N VAL A 263 0.98 25.59 4.62
CA VAL A 263 1.16 24.14 4.48
C VAL A 263 2.14 23.69 5.55
N MET A 264 1.73 22.73 6.37
CA MET A 264 2.52 22.21 7.48
C MET A 264 2.51 20.68 7.48
N GLY A 265 3.36 20.07 8.32
CA GLY A 265 3.39 18.63 8.55
C GLY A 265 4.51 17.90 7.82
N PRO A 266 4.88 16.70 8.34
CA PRO A 266 6.04 15.96 7.84
C PRO A 266 5.89 15.45 6.40
N ASN A 267 4.66 15.22 5.95
CA ASN A 267 4.36 14.63 4.64
C ASN A 267 4.14 15.68 3.53
N ALA A 268 4.21 16.98 3.87
CA ALA A 268 3.88 18.06 2.94
C ALA A 268 4.82 18.09 1.70
N ASN A 269 6.11 17.90 1.94
CA ASN A 269 7.14 17.98 0.90
C ASN A 269 7.96 16.68 0.78
N ASP A 270 7.35 15.54 1.11
CA ASP A 270 7.99 14.23 1.02
C ASP A 270 7.48 13.47 -0.21
N SER A 271 8.34 13.34 -1.24
CA SER A 271 8.00 12.61 -2.46
C SER A 271 8.02 11.10 -2.28
N VAL A 272 8.91 10.59 -1.42
CA VAL A 272 9.11 9.14 -1.20
C VAL A 272 7.91 8.53 -0.45
N MET A 273 7.42 9.24 0.57
CA MET A 273 6.23 8.83 1.31
C MET A 273 5.04 8.54 0.38
N GLN A 274 4.86 9.33 -0.68
CA GLN A 274 3.73 9.18 -1.59
C GLN A 274 3.71 7.87 -2.37
N TRP A 275 4.87 7.21 -2.56
CA TRP A 275 4.97 6.02 -3.41
C TRP A 275 4.45 4.74 -2.73
N GLY A 276 4.36 4.72 -1.42
CA GLY A 276 4.04 3.50 -0.67
C GLY A 276 5.25 2.57 -0.55
N ASN A 277 5.00 1.30 -0.20
CA ASN A 277 6.02 0.24 -0.24
C ASN A 277 5.96 -0.51 -1.58
N TYR A 278 6.97 -1.31 -1.91
CA TYR A 278 7.10 -2.03 -3.19
C TYR A 278 6.82 -1.13 -4.41
N ASN A 279 7.30 0.10 -4.32
CA ASN A 279 7.08 1.10 -5.37
C ASN A 279 8.03 0.91 -6.55
N GLY A 280 7.58 1.35 -7.73
CA GLY A 280 8.48 1.79 -8.78
C GLY A 280 9.02 3.19 -8.47
N MET A 281 10.07 3.60 -9.17
CA MET A 281 10.66 4.93 -9.02
C MET A 281 10.18 5.81 -10.17
N PRO A 282 9.24 6.74 -9.94
CA PRO A 282 8.78 7.61 -11.01
C PRO A 282 9.85 8.65 -11.36
N PRO A 283 9.99 9.06 -12.64
CA PRO A 283 10.96 10.06 -13.05
C PRO A 283 10.68 11.44 -12.43
N HIS A 284 9.45 11.68 -12.01
CA HIS A 284 9.06 12.91 -11.31
C HIS A 284 7.89 12.62 -10.35
N THR A 285 7.83 13.37 -9.27
CA THR A 285 6.74 13.31 -8.28
C THR A 285 6.32 14.74 -7.96
N VAL A 286 5.02 14.98 -7.98
CA VAL A 286 4.44 16.24 -7.50
C VAL A 286 4.13 16.08 -6.01
N THR A 287 4.91 16.74 -5.13
CA THR A 287 4.63 16.75 -3.70
C THR A 287 3.32 17.49 -3.39
N ILE A 288 2.73 17.22 -2.23
CA ILE A 288 1.48 17.89 -1.83
C ILE A 288 1.70 19.41 -1.74
N LEU A 289 2.86 19.84 -1.22
CA LEU A 289 3.26 21.24 -1.19
C LEU A 289 3.33 21.85 -2.61
N ASP A 290 3.93 21.14 -3.57
CA ASP A 290 4.05 21.62 -4.94
C ASP A 290 2.69 21.64 -5.67
N GLY A 291 1.85 20.65 -5.42
CA GLY A 291 0.48 20.65 -5.94
C GLY A 291 -0.32 21.86 -5.46
N ILE A 292 -0.28 22.14 -4.16
CA ILE A 292 -0.94 23.32 -3.57
C ILE A 292 -0.34 24.60 -4.15
N ARG A 293 1.00 24.72 -4.23
CA ARG A 293 1.68 25.89 -4.80
C ARG A 293 1.22 26.19 -6.24
N LYS A 294 1.08 25.14 -7.06
CA LYS A 294 0.62 25.27 -8.45
C LYS A 294 -0.87 25.63 -8.56
N ALA A 295 -1.68 25.22 -7.59
CA ALA A 295 -3.12 25.45 -7.61
C ALA A 295 -3.51 26.85 -7.12
N LEU A 296 -2.64 27.57 -6.40
CA LEU A 296 -2.91 28.91 -5.91
C LEU A 296 -2.98 29.93 -7.07
N GLY A 297 -3.86 30.92 -6.92
CA GLY A 297 -3.96 32.07 -7.83
C GLY A 297 -2.86 33.10 -7.59
N THR A 298 -2.77 34.09 -8.49
CA THR A 298 -1.74 35.14 -8.43
C THR A 298 -1.82 36.00 -7.18
N ASP A 299 -3.00 36.16 -6.61
CA ASP A 299 -3.26 36.98 -5.43
C ASP A 299 -3.22 36.19 -4.12
N ASP A 300 -3.05 34.85 -4.22
CA ASP A 300 -2.97 33.96 -3.07
C ASP A 300 -1.51 33.88 -2.55
N ARG A 301 -1.36 33.56 -1.26
CA ARG A 301 -0.04 33.44 -0.60
C ARG A 301 0.13 32.04 -0.02
N LEU A 302 1.35 31.50 -0.17
CA LEU A 302 1.78 30.26 0.43
C LEU A 302 2.81 30.51 1.53
N ILE A 303 2.56 29.95 2.72
CA ILE A 303 3.54 29.83 3.80
C ILE A 303 3.86 28.34 3.95
N TYR A 304 5.13 27.98 3.96
CA TYR A 304 5.54 26.60 4.28
C TYR A 304 6.30 26.57 5.60
N GLU A 305 5.84 25.71 6.49
CA GLU A 305 6.48 25.40 7.77
C GLU A 305 6.28 23.93 8.08
N GLN A 306 7.32 23.11 8.06
CA GLN A 306 7.17 21.68 8.35
C GLN A 306 6.60 21.44 9.75
N GLY A 307 7.14 22.10 10.76
CA GLY A 307 6.62 22.14 12.12
C GLY A 307 6.89 20.92 12.99
N CYS A 308 7.01 19.71 12.43
CA CYS A 308 7.35 18.48 13.16
C CYS A 308 7.88 17.39 12.21
N GLY A 309 8.51 16.35 12.79
CA GLY A 309 8.77 15.09 12.11
C GLY A 309 7.55 14.16 12.17
N TRP A 310 7.71 12.92 11.74
CA TRP A 310 6.64 11.91 11.83
C TRP A 310 6.31 11.58 13.29
N VAL A 311 7.31 11.14 14.04
CA VAL A 311 7.19 10.70 15.46
C VAL A 311 8.03 11.55 16.38
N GLU A 312 9.13 12.12 15.87
CA GLU A 312 10.10 12.88 16.64
C GLU A 312 9.75 14.37 16.72
N ARG A 313 10.06 14.99 17.87
CA ARG A 313 10.00 16.44 18.05
C ARG A 313 11.20 17.13 17.40
N ALA A 314 11.49 16.77 16.17
CA ALA A 314 12.60 17.34 15.42
C ALA A 314 12.21 17.54 13.96
N GLN A 315 12.83 18.54 13.35
CA GLN A 315 12.79 18.76 11.89
C GLN A 315 14.21 18.87 11.36
N ILE A 316 14.42 18.41 10.13
CA ILE A 316 15.70 18.55 9.45
C ILE A 316 15.60 19.75 8.52
N GLN A 317 16.41 20.77 8.82
CA GLN A 317 16.55 21.95 7.96
C GLN A 317 17.74 21.79 7.04
N SER A 318 17.50 21.63 5.74
CA SER A 318 18.57 21.47 4.74
C SER A 318 19.58 22.61 4.79
N VAL A 319 20.86 22.25 4.76
CA VAL A 319 22.01 23.15 4.62
C VAL A 319 22.90 22.74 3.47
N PHE A 320 22.35 22.09 2.47
CA PHE A 320 23.06 21.68 1.25
C PHE A 320 23.78 22.85 0.58
N ASN A 321 23.22 24.07 0.67
CA ASN A 321 23.80 25.29 0.15
C ASN A 321 25.12 25.73 0.86
N ARG A 322 25.49 25.05 1.97
CA ARG A 322 26.78 25.23 2.66
C ARG A 322 27.87 24.28 2.15
N CYS A 323 27.52 23.42 1.21
CA CYS A 323 28.43 22.54 0.51
C CYS A 323 29.11 23.26 -0.65
N LYS A 324 30.42 23.07 -0.80
CA LYS A 324 31.22 23.62 -1.91
C LYS A 324 32.16 22.57 -2.46
N THR A 325 32.40 22.59 -3.74
CA THR A 325 33.45 21.80 -4.38
C THR A 325 34.85 22.27 -3.92
N ALA A 326 35.88 21.47 -4.15
CA ALA A 326 37.25 21.80 -3.78
C ALA A 326 37.74 23.13 -4.42
N ASP A 327 37.21 23.51 -5.59
CA ASP A 327 37.45 24.79 -6.28
C ASP A 327 36.51 25.93 -5.85
N GLY A 328 35.71 25.71 -4.80
CA GLY A 328 34.87 26.73 -4.12
C GLY A 328 33.49 26.97 -4.78
N LYS A 329 33.11 26.24 -5.81
CA LYS A 329 31.79 26.31 -6.43
C LYS A 329 30.72 25.66 -5.53
N PRO A 330 29.44 26.10 -5.61
CA PRO A 330 28.37 25.52 -4.82
C PRO A 330 28.14 24.02 -5.10
N GLY A 331 27.86 23.23 -4.05
CA GLY A 331 27.42 21.86 -4.15
C GLY A 331 28.54 20.82 -4.21
N PHE A 332 28.33 19.76 -4.97
CA PHE A 332 29.20 18.59 -5.09
C PHE A 332 29.81 18.47 -6.49
N THR A 333 31.05 17.98 -6.58
CA THR A 333 31.61 17.44 -7.81
C THR A 333 31.24 15.97 -7.91
N ALA A 334 30.49 15.61 -8.95
CA ALA A 334 30.12 14.24 -9.25
C ALA A 334 30.98 13.68 -10.38
N ARG A 335 31.53 12.47 -10.23
CA ARG A 335 32.23 11.72 -11.27
C ARG A 335 31.54 10.40 -11.48
N TYR A 336 31.40 9.97 -12.74
CA TYR A 336 30.65 8.79 -13.10
C TYR A 336 31.47 7.84 -13.97
N TRP A 337 31.32 6.51 -13.76
CA TRP A 337 31.92 5.43 -14.53
C TRP A 337 30.85 4.48 -15.03
N ASN A 338 31.01 3.95 -16.25
CA ASN A 338 30.13 2.91 -16.80
C ASN A 338 30.63 1.50 -16.41
N ASN A 339 31.01 1.34 -15.16
CA ASN A 339 31.32 0.09 -14.46
C ASN A 339 31.13 0.31 -12.95
N VAL A 340 31.02 -0.78 -12.20
CA VAL A 340 30.79 -0.73 -10.74
C VAL A 340 32.09 -0.62 -9.94
N THR A 341 33.24 -0.82 -10.56
CA THR A 341 34.56 -0.86 -9.90
C THR A 341 35.29 0.49 -9.95
N ARG A 342 34.77 1.46 -10.73
CA ARG A 342 35.40 2.77 -10.99
C ARG A 342 36.73 2.68 -11.71
N ASP A 343 36.91 1.61 -12.52
CA ASP A 343 38.10 1.42 -13.31
C ASP A 343 38.15 2.41 -14.49
N GLY A 344 39.34 2.95 -14.73
CA GLY A 344 39.59 3.91 -15.83
C GLY A 344 39.17 5.35 -15.50
N GLU A 345 39.18 6.20 -16.53
CA GLU A 345 38.77 7.60 -16.40
C GLU A 345 37.22 7.71 -16.30
N PRO A 346 36.70 8.68 -15.54
CA PRO A 346 35.27 8.95 -15.51
C PRO A 346 34.72 9.25 -16.91
N VAL A 347 33.59 8.66 -17.26
CA VAL A 347 32.90 8.94 -18.54
C VAL A 347 32.34 10.37 -18.58
N THR A 348 32.01 10.92 -17.41
CA THR A 348 31.58 12.31 -17.28
C THR A 348 31.81 12.84 -15.86
N THR A 349 31.93 14.15 -15.78
CA THR A 349 31.97 14.89 -14.50
C THR A 349 30.91 15.96 -14.52
N ALA A 350 30.15 16.10 -13.45
CA ALA A 350 29.07 17.06 -13.30
C ALA A 350 29.18 17.81 -11.98
N GLN A 351 28.53 18.97 -11.90
CA GLN A 351 28.34 19.71 -10.67
C GLN A 351 26.88 19.55 -10.21
N VAL A 352 26.68 19.14 -8.95
CA VAL A 352 25.36 18.98 -8.34
C VAL A 352 25.17 20.08 -7.31
N THR A 353 24.26 21.01 -7.55
CA THR A 353 24.08 22.23 -6.75
C THR A 353 22.85 22.22 -5.84
N THR A 354 22.04 21.17 -5.91
CA THR A 354 20.83 20.94 -5.12
C THR A 354 20.88 19.56 -4.47
N PRO A 355 20.10 19.27 -3.43
CA PRO A 355 19.92 17.92 -2.94
C PRO A 355 19.70 16.91 -4.05
N PHE A 356 20.26 15.72 -3.93
CA PHE A 356 20.19 14.70 -4.98
C PHE A 356 18.80 14.09 -5.05
N HIS A 357 18.30 13.93 -6.28
CA HIS A 357 17.07 13.21 -6.60
C HIS A 357 17.30 12.46 -7.91
N PHE A 358 18.22 11.49 -7.90
CA PHE A 358 18.57 10.73 -9.08
C PHE A 358 17.83 9.40 -9.11
N CYS A 359 17.33 9.03 -10.30
CA CYS A 359 16.83 7.70 -10.58
C CYS A 359 17.04 7.32 -12.04
N THR A 360 17.06 6.02 -12.35
CA THR A 360 17.15 5.53 -13.73
C THR A 360 15.80 5.13 -14.32
N SER A 361 14.73 5.32 -13.58
CA SER A 361 13.36 5.05 -14.01
C SER A 361 12.98 5.87 -15.24
N GLY A 362 12.19 5.29 -16.14
CA GLY A 362 11.83 5.95 -17.39
C GLY A 362 13.01 6.18 -18.35
N ALA A 363 14.07 5.36 -18.24
CA ALA A 363 15.32 5.51 -19.00
C ALA A 363 16.06 6.85 -18.75
N THR A 364 15.87 7.45 -17.57
CA THR A 364 16.61 8.62 -17.12
C THR A 364 17.99 8.20 -16.64
N VAL A 365 19.03 8.90 -17.02
CA VAL A 365 20.40 8.67 -16.57
C VAL A 365 20.81 9.66 -15.49
N PHE A 366 21.73 9.28 -14.60
CA PHE A 366 22.23 10.16 -13.53
C PHE A 366 22.99 11.39 -14.09
N ALA A 367 23.64 11.20 -15.22
CA ALA A 367 24.24 12.29 -16.00
C ALA A 367 24.40 11.87 -17.48
N PRO A 368 24.51 12.80 -18.42
CA PRO A 368 24.73 12.48 -19.83
C PRO A 368 25.94 11.57 -20.04
N GLY A 369 25.75 10.46 -20.76
CA GLY A 369 26.78 9.47 -21.05
C GLY A 369 26.94 8.37 -20.00
N VAL A 370 26.20 8.41 -18.87
CA VAL A 370 26.16 7.36 -17.86
C VAL A 370 25.16 6.29 -18.29
N ASN A 371 25.53 5.03 -18.09
CA ASN A 371 24.65 3.88 -18.35
C ASN A 371 23.43 3.88 -17.41
N LEU A 372 22.37 3.18 -17.82
CA LEU A 372 21.21 2.90 -16.96
C LEU A 372 21.52 1.83 -15.91
N THR A 373 22.44 0.92 -16.24
CA THR A 373 22.90 -0.20 -15.40
C THR A 373 24.41 -0.25 -15.40
N ASP A 374 24.99 -0.98 -14.47
CA ASP A 374 26.44 -1.23 -14.39
C ASP A 374 27.27 0.07 -14.38
N PHE A 375 26.90 0.96 -13.47
CA PHE A 375 27.60 2.23 -13.30
C PHE A 375 27.93 2.50 -11.83
N SER A 376 28.86 3.42 -11.63
CA SER A 376 29.19 3.93 -10.31
C SER A 376 29.44 5.44 -10.35
N ALA A 377 29.40 6.05 -9.18
CA ALA A 377 29.62 7.48 -9.00
C ALA A 377 30.38 7.78 -7.72
N THR A 378 31.07 8.92 -7.71
CA THR A 378 31.57 9.58 -6.49
C THR A 378 31.10 11.02 -6.46
N TYR A 379 30.67 11.46 -5.28
CA TYR A 379 30.22 12.82 -5.03
C TYR A 379 31.09 13.42 -3.93
N ASN A 380 31.82 14.48 -4.23
CA ASN A 380 32.76 15.10 -3.31
C ASN A 380 32.41 16.56 -3.05
N SER A 381 32.45 16.97 -1.79
CA SER A 381 32.19 18.34 -1.35
C SER A 381 32.93 18.67 -0.05
N VAL A 382 33.05 19.95 0.22
CA VAL A 382 33.49 20.48 1.51
C VAL A 382 32.30 21.19 2.16
N PHE A 383 31.85 20.67 3.27
CA PHE A 383 30.76 21.24 4.06
C PHE A 383 31.32 22.15 5.16
N THR A 384 30.84 23.39 5.23
CA THR A 384 31.23 24.35 6.26
C THR A 384 29.98 24.90 6.94
N PRO A 385 29.59 24.37 8.14
CA PRO A 385 28.43 24.85 8.87
C PRO A 385 28.63 26.26 9.42
N ASP A 386 27.58 27.05 9.43
CA ASP A 386 27.54 28.40 10.03
C ASP A 386 27.15 28.40 11.51
N GLN A 387 26.69 27.28 12.03
CA GLN A 387 26.37 27.05 13.44
C GLN A 387 26.87 25.68 13.90
N SER A 388 27.08 25.52 15.22
CA SER A 388 27.37 24.21 15.80
C SER A 388 26.07 23.48 16.10
N GLY A 389 26.07 22.14 16.02
CA GLY A 389 24.89 21.34 16.29
C GLY A 389 24.92 19.97 15.61
N GLU A 390 23.81 19.31 15.65
CA GLU A 390 23.60 17.99 15.05
C GLU A 390 23.18 18.12 13.60
N VAL A 391 23.97 17.57 12.69
CA VAL A 391 23.65 17.51 11.25
C VAL A 391 23.38 16.05 10.87
N VAL A 392 22.24 15.83 10.25
CA VAL A 392 21.86 14.54 9.67
C VAL A 392 22.23 14.54 8.19
N PHE A 393 23.00 13.54 7.76
CA PHE A 393 23.25 13.18 6.37
C PHE A 393 22.20 12.14 6.01
N ASP A 394 21.19 12.55 5.26
CA ASP A 394 20.03 11.73 4.91
C ASP A 394 20.23 11.12 3.53
N ILE A 395 20.27 9.79 3.49
CA ILE A 395 20.47 8.99 2.28
C ILE A 395 19.23 8.12 2.10
N TYR A 396 18.62 8.15 0.91
CA TYR A 396 17.67 7.16 0.47
C TYR A 396 18.17 6.56 -0.84
N ALA A 397 18.49 5.29 -0.85
CA ALA A 397 19.15 4.66 -1.99
C ALA A 397 18.56 3.29 -2.34
N TYR A 398 18.47 3.04 -3.65
CA TYR A 398 18.39 1.72 -4.24
C TYR A 398 19.70 1.51 -5.01
N GLY A 399 20.60 0.75 -4.39
CA GLY A 399 21.98 0.58 -4.75
C GLY A 399 22.86 0.43 -3.53
N SER A 400 24.16 0.33 -3.74
CA SER A 400 25.17 0.22 -2.69
C SER A 400 26.06 1.45 -2.66
N GLY A 401 26.62 1.77 -1.51
CA GLY A 401 27.54 2.89 -1.40
C GLY A 401 28.04 3.12 0.01
N ARG A 402 28.82 4.19 0.16
CA ARG A 402 29.47 4.56 1.43
C ARG A 402 29.53 6.08 1.55
N LEU A 403 29.20 6.57 2.73
CA LEU A 403 29.44 7.94 3.14
C LEU A 403 30.74 7.99 3.93
N ARG A 404 31.67 8.88 3.54
CA ARG A 404 32.88 9.19 4.29
C ARG A 404 32.87 10.66 4.69
N ILE A 405 33.32 10.92 5.92
CA ILE A 405 33.55 12.28 6.43
C ILE A 405 35.01 12.39 6.85
N ASN A 406 35.73 13.35 6.28
CA ASN A 406 37.18 13.53 6.51
C ASN A 406 38.00 12.25 6.22
N GLY A 407 37.60 11.48 5.21
CA GLY A 407 38.24 10.23 4.79
C GLY A 407 37.86 8.99 5.61
N GLU A 408 37.13 9.13 6.72
CA GLU A 408 36.64 8.02 7.53
C GLU A 408 35.26 7.56 7.02
N GLU A 409 35.07 6.26 6.81
CA GLU A 409 33.78 5.67 6.49
C GLU A 409 32.87 5.69 7.72
N VAL A 410 31.80 6.45 7.65
CA VAL A 410 30.84 6.65 8.74
C VAL A 410 29.51 5.92 8.52
N ARG A 411 29.20 5.58 7.28
CA ARG A 411 27.99 4.83 6.93
C ARG A 411 28.15 4.09 5.62
N GLY A 412 28.03 2.76 5.65
CA GLY A 412 27.83 1.92 4.48
C GLY A 412 26.35 1.58 4.30
N PHE A 413 25.92 1.35 3.04
CA PHE A 413 24.59 0.85 2.72
C PHE A 413 24.64 -0.08 1.50
N SER A 414 23.72 -1.06 1.47
CA SER A 414 23.58 -1.98 0.34
C SER A 414 22.14 -2.43 0.22
N ASN A 415 21.36 -1.68 -0.55
CA ASN A 415 19.93 -1.87 -0.69
C ASN A 415 19.66 -2.50 -2.05
N GLN A 416 19.37 -3.80 -2.06
CA GLN A 416 19.24 -4.65 -3.26
C GLN A 416 17.78 -5.01 -3.58
N HIS A 417 16.83 -4.70 -2.67
CA HIS A 417 15.41 -5.03 -2.77
C HIS A 417 14.50 -3.80 -2.66
N GLY A 418 14.88 -2.70 -3.30
CA GLY A 418 14.15 -1.44 -3.27
C GLY A 418 14.92 -0.34 -2.57
N GLY A 419 14.39 0.89 -2.63
CA GLY A 419 14.99 2.04 -1.97
C GLY A 419 14.81 1.95 -0.46
N GLN A 420 15.89 2.20 0.29
CA GLN A 420 15.87 2.22 1.75
C GLN A 420 16.55 3.47 2.29
N LYS A 421 16.07 3.92 3.44
CA LYS A 421 16.66 5.03 4.16
C LYS A 421 17.90 4.58 4.92
N SER A 422 18.99 5.33 4.76
CA SER A 422 20.23 5.19 5.51
C SER A 422 20.69 6.57 5.93
N ALA A 423 20.74 6.86 7.22
CA ALA A 423 21.13 8.17 7.72
C ALA A 423 22.37 8.08 8.62
N TYR A 424 23.14 9.16 8.68
CA TYR A 424 24.23 9.35 9.63
C TYR A 424 24.12 10.70 10.30
N THR A 425 24.35 10.75 11.60
CA THR A 425 24.27 11.99 12.39
C THR A 425 25.66 12.37 12.91
N LEU A 426 26.05 13.62 12.69
CA LEU A 426 27.33 14.18 13.09
C LEU A 426 27.14 15.45 13.93
N GLN A 427 27.87 15.54 15.05
CA GLN A 427 28.01 16.79 15.79
C GLN A 427 29.06 17.68 15.09
N VAL A 428 28.61 18.81 14.56
CA VAL A 428 29.45 19.75 13.83
C VAL A 428 29.74 21.01 14.63
N GLN A 429 30.85 21.69 14.29
CA GLN A 429 31.28 22.97 14.88
C GLN A 429 31.19 24.07 13.83
N ALA A 430 30.63 25.24 14.20
CA ALA A 430 30.56 26.41 13.34
C ALA A 430 31.94 26.78 12.77
N GLY A 431 32.02 27.00 11.47
CA GLY A 431 33.23 27.40 10.74
C GLY A 431 34.27 26.30 10.52
N LYS A 432 34.11 25.10 11.11
CA LYS A 432 34.98 23.95 10.84
C LYS A 432 34.58 23.31 9.51
N THR A 433 35.56 22.97 8.68
CA THR A 433 35.31 22.26 7.42
C THR A 433 35.25 20.76 7.61
N TYR A 434 34.39 20.11 6.83
CA TYR A 434 34.24 18.66 6.78
C TYR A 434 34.27 18.22 5.34
N ASP A 435 35.22 17.37 4.97
CA ASP A 435 35.26 16.73 3.66
C ASP A 435 34.17 15.65 3.61
N VAL A 436 33.25 15.76 2.65
CA VAL A 436 32.14 14.84 2.45
C VAL A 436 32.30 14.11 1.13
N GLU A 437 32.39 12.79 1.22
CA GLU A 437 32.45 11.90 0.06
C GLU A 437 31.33 10.88 0.15
N LEU A 438 30.52 10.77 -0.92
CA LEU A 438 29.49 9.76 -1.08
C LEU A 438 29.81 8.93 -2.31
N ASP A 439 30.05 7.62 -2.10
CA ASP A 439 30.17 6.63 -3.17
C ASP A 439 28.80 6.04 -3.47
N PHE A 440 28.56 5.70 -4.74
CA PHE A 440 27.37 4.96 -5.17
C PHE A 440 27.74 4.00 -6.30
N GLU A 441 27.13 2.80 -6.28
CA GLU A 441 27.29 1.80 -7.32
C GLU A 441 26.01 1.01 -7.54
N TYR A 442 25.72 0.65 -8.79
CA TYR A 442 24.56 -0.12 -9.15
C TYR A 442 24.78 -0.96 -10.42
N PHE A 443 24.28 -2.21 -10.40
CA PHE A 443 24.48 -3.18 -11.48
C PHE A 443 23.16 -3.80 -12.03
N ARG A 444 22.00 -3.31 -11.58
CA ARG A 444 20.67 -3.80 -11.99
C ARG A 444 19.90 -2.74 -12.79
N SER A 445 18.59 -2.97 -13.02
CA SER A 445 17.78 -2.14 -13.93
C SER A 445 17.38 -0.77 -13.38
N ASP A 446 17.18 -0.63 -12.08
CA ASP A 446 16.64 0.59 -11.48
C ASP A 446 17.52 1.08 -10.35
N ALA A 447 18.17 2.22 -10.53
CA ALA A 447 18.97 2.86 -9.49
C ALA A 447 18.23 4.06 -8.92
N GLN A 448 18.41 4.34 -7.63
CA GLN A 448 17.96 5.58 -7.01
C GLN A 448 18.98 6.06 -5.99
N LEU A 449 19.19 7.37 -5.96
CA LEU A 449 19.97 8.04 -4.94
C LEU A 449 19.36 9.42 -4.62
N ASN A 450 18.76 9.53 -3.42
CA ASN A 450 18.43 10.82 -2.84
C ASN A 450 19.41 11.10 -1.71
N PHE A 451 19.91 12.33 -1.64
CA PHE A 451 20.85 12.74 -0.59
C PHE A 451 20.62 14.21 -0.24
N ASP A 452 20.54 14.48 1.04
CA ASP A 452 20.56 15.82 1.61
C ASP A 452 21.32 15.81 2.94
N LEU A 453 21.68 16.99 3.43
CA LEU A 453 22.20 17.17 4.80
C LEU A 453 21.55 18.39 5.43
N GLY A 454 21.21 18.26 6.71
CA GLY A 454 20.50 19.32 7.40
C GLY A 454 20.69 19.31 8.93
N PHE A 455 20.54 20.48 9.54
CA PHE A 455 20.50 20.56 11.00
C PHE A 455 19.24 19.91 11.53
N LYS A 456 19.41 19.01 12.53
CA LYS A 456 18.30 18.49 13.31
C LYS A 456 18.00 19.50 14.43
N ASN A 457 16.87 20.17 14.27
CA ASN A 457 16.41 21.19 15.22
C ASN A 457 15.22 20.64 16.01
N GLU A 458 15.20 20.88 17.32
CA GLU A 458 14.00 20.62 18.12
C GLU A 458 12.83 21.49 17.64
N VAL A 459 11.65 20.88 17.62
CA VAL A 459 10.42 21.56 17.26
C VAL A 459 9.97 22.44 18.42
N ASP A 460 9.95 23.75 18.20
CA ASP A 460 9.26 24.71 19.06
C ASP A 460 7.85 24.97 18.49
N VAL A 461 6.87 24.24 19.05
CA VAL A 461 5.46 24.33 18.60
C VAL A 461 4.96 25.78 18.61
N ARG A 462 5.36 26.62 19.59
CA ARG A 462 4.92 28.01 19.65
C ARG A 462 5.48 28.82 18.48
N LYS A 463 6.76 28.65 18.17
CA LYS A 463 7.38 29.31 17.02
C LYS A 463 6.76 28.86 15.71
N SER A 464 6.48 27.57 15.53
CA SER A 464 5.83 27.04 14.33
C SER A 464 4.43 27.65 14.16
N VAL A 465 3.64 27.76 15.23
CA VAL A 465 2.33 28.43 15.20
C VAL A 465 2.46 29.92 14.88
N GLU A 466 3.44 30.62 15.47
CA GLU A 466 3.68 32.06 15.20
C GLU A 466 4.05 32.33 13.74
N ARG A 467 4.82 31.43 13.10
CA ARG A 467 5.20 31.56 11.67
C ARG A 467 4.00 31.49 10.72
N VAL A 468 2.93 30.85 11.12
CA VAL A 468 1.71 30.70 10.31
C VAL A 468 0.55 31.54 10.82
N LYS A 469 0.80 32.49 11.72
CA LYS A 469 -0.25 33.33 12.35
C LYS A 469 -1.09 34.13 11.33
N ASP A 470 -0.51 34.52 10.21
CA ASP A 470 -1.19 35.29 9.17
C ASP A 470 -1.94 34.41 8.16
N ALA A 471 -1.92 33.09 8.32
CA ALA A 471 -2.65 32.19 7.42
C ALA A 471 -4.17 32.18 7.74
N ASP A 472 -4.97 32.24 6.69
CA ASP A 472 -6.42 32.07 6.74
C ASP A 472 -6.82 30.61 7.01
N VAL A 473 -6.01 29.70 6.49
CA VAL A 473 -6.19 28.25 6.63
C VAL A 473 -4.82 27.56 6.73
N VAL A 474 -4.74 26.54 7.58
CA VAL A 474 -3.58 25.66 7.68
C VAL A 474 -3.96 24.30 7.08
N VAL A 475 -3.28 23.90 6.02
CA VAL A 475 -3.33 22.54 5.48
C VAL A 475 -2.22 21.75 6.17
N PHE A 476 -2.59 20.92 7.13
CA PHE A 476 -1.65 20.06 7.85
C PHE A 476 -1.59 18.70 7.16
N VAL A 477 -0.45 18.40 6.52
CA VAL A 477 -0.21 17.15 5.80
C VAL A 477 0.55 16.21 6.72
N GLY A 478 -0.19 15.38 7.40
CA GLY A 478 0.31 14.48 8.45
C GLY A 478 0.00 13.02 8.18
N GLY A 479 0.09 12.22 9.23
CA GLY A 479 -0.13 10.78 9.18
C GLY A 479 1.16 10.02 9.47
N VAL A 480 1.40 8.95 8.72
CA VAL A 480 2.58 8.09 8.84
C VAL A 480 3.31 7.99 7.49
N SER A 481 4.23 7.04 7.38
CA SER A 481 5.06 6.86 6.19
C SER A 481 5.30 5.38 5.94
N PRO A 482 5.48 4.93 4.68
CA PRO A 482 5.96 3.58 4.37
C PRO A 482 7.34 3.25 4.97
N ASN A 483 8.07 4.26 5.47
CA ASN A 483 9.30 4.08 6.23
C ASN A 483 9.06 3.73 7.72
N LEU A 484 7.80 3.71 8.17
CA LEU A 484 7.40 3.38 9.54
C LEU A 484 6.51 2.14 9.61
N GLU A 485 5.69 1.91 8.57
CA GLU A 485 4.80 0.75 8.46
C GLU A 485 5.08 -0.01 7.17
N GLY A 486 5.14 -1.34 7.23
CA GLY A 486 5.44 -2.20 6.08
C GLY A 486 5.97 -3.56 6.50
N GLU A 487 6.65 -4.23 5.59
CA GLU A 487 7.16 -5.58 5.76
C GLU A 487 8.46 -5.59 6.57
N GLU A 488 8.43 -6.29 7.73
CA GLU A 488 9.62 -6.67 8.51
C GLU A 488 10.70 -5.58 8.62
N MET A 489 10.28 -4.43 9.11
CA MET A 489 11.16 -3.27 9.18
C MET A 489 11.94 -3.24 10.50
N GLY A 490 13.20 -2.80 10.45
CA GLY A 490 14.01 -2.51 11.64
C GLY A 490 13.58 -1.22 12.37
N VAL A 491 12.26 -1.03 12.57
CA VAL A 491 11.68 0.16 13.21
C VAL A 491 11.22 -0.17 14.61
N GLU A 492 11.79 0.52 15.60
CA GLU A 492 11.40 0.48 17.01
C GLU A 492 11.23 1.94 17.48
N LEU A 493 10.02 2.47 17.34
CA LEU A 493 9.65 3.84 17.70
C LEU A 493 8.31 3.85 18.45
N PRO A 494 7.99 4.91 19.20
CA PRO A 494 6.68 5.02 19.84
C PRO A 494 5.54 4.84 18.82
N GLY A 495 4.70 3.83 19.04
CA GLY A 495 3.60 3.45 18.17
C GLY A 495 3.94 2.47 17.02
N PHE A 496 5.22 2.05 16.89
CA PHE A 496 5.69 1.18 15.81
C PHE A 496 6.67 0.11 16.31
N ARG A 497 6.57 -1.11 15.75
CA ARG A 497 7.48 -2.22 16.02
C ARG A 497 7.57 -3.16 14.82
N GLY A 498 8.78 -3.37 14.29
CA GLY A 498 9.04 -4.38 13.26
C GLY A 498 8.28 -4.16 11.94
N GLY A 499 7.78 -2.94 11.69
CA GLY A 499 6.92 -2.60 10.56
C GLY A 499 5.44 -2.54 10.90
N ASP A 500 4.99 -3.13 12.02
CA ASP A 500 3.62 -3.04 12.51
C ASP A 500 3.40 -1.82 13.41
N ARG A 501 2.13 -1.48 13.63
CA ARG A 501 1.69 -0.50 14.61
C ARG A 501 1.48 -1.16 15.97
N THR A 502 1.96 -0.53 17.05
CA THR A 502 1.64 -0.94 18.43
C THR A 502 0.40 -0.23 18.98
N ASP A 503 0.09 0.93 18.41
CA ASP A 503 -1.18 1.63 18.54
C ASP A 503 -1.62 2.16 17.17
N ILE A 504 -2.82 2.70 17.04
CA ILE A 504 -3.33 3.26 15.79
C ILE A 504 -3.45 4.79 15.83
N GLU A 505 -2.95 5.43 16.88
CA GLU A 505 -3.09 6.86 17.07
C GLU A 505 -2.26 7.68 16.07
N LEU A 506 -2.73 8.87 15.73
CA LEU A 506 -1.87 9.85 15.07
C LEU A 506 -0.67 10.16 15.96
N PRO A 507 0.57 10.15 15.45
CA PRO A 507 1.76 10.41 16.28
C PRO A 507 1.64 11.66 17.15
N ALA A 508 2.03 11.53 18.42
CA ALA A 508 1.77 12.53 19.46
C ALA A 508 2.25 13.94 19.10
N VAL A 509 3.42 14.06 18.46
CA VAL A 509 3.98 15.36 18.05
C VAL A 509 3.11 16.07 17.01
N GLN A 510 2.51 15.34 16.08
CA GLN A 510 1.60 15.90 15.09
C GLN A 510 0.29 16.33 15.73
N ARG A 511 -0.26 15.50 16.62
CA ARG A 511 -1.48 15.78 17.40
C ARG A 511 -1.35 17.01 18.28
N GLU A 512 -0.17 17.21 18.91
CA GLU A 512 0.14 18.38 19.70
C GLU A 512 0.16 19.66 18.85
N LEU A 513 0.79 19.61 17.69
CA LEU A 513 0.86 20.76 16.77
C LEU A 513 -0.54 21.14 16.24
N ILE A 514 -1.35 20.15 15.84
CA ILE A 514 -2.75 20.38 15.43
C ILE A 514 -3.56 21.00 16.55
N ALA A 515 -3.39 20.52 17.80
CA ALA A 515 -4.05 21.10 18.97
C ALA A 515 -3.62 22.56 19.23
N ALA A 516 -2.33 22.86 19.10
CA ALA A 516 -1.81 24.21 19.26
C ALA A 516 -2.33 25.19 18.20
N LEU A 517 -2.40 24.74 16.94
CA LEU A 517 -2.99 25.51 15.84
C LEU A 517 -4.48 25.80 16.10
N HIS A 518 -5.23 24.80 16.54
CA HIS A 518 -6.65 24.96 16.90
C HIS A 518 -6.82 25.94 18.06
N HIS A 519 -6.03 25.84 19.14
CA HIS A 519 -6.06 26.78 20.25
C HIS A 519 -5.67 28.21 19.86
N ALA A 520 -4.82 28.36 18.84
CA ALA A 520 -4.51 29.67 18.24
C ALA A 520 -5.58 30.19 17.31
N GLY A 521 -6.74 29.53 17.23
CA GLY A 521 -7.87 29.94 16.40
C GLY A 521 -7.71 29.69 14.91
N LYS A 522 -6.74 28.85 14.50
CA LYS A 522 -6.51 28.55 13.10
C LYS A 522 -7.54 27.53 12.57
N LYS A 523 -8.02 27.76 11.36
CA LYS A 523 -8.80 26.78 10.60
C LYS A 523 -7.84 25.73 10.06
N VAL A 524 -7.94 24.49 10.56
CA VAL A 524 -7.06 23.39 10.16
C VAL A 524 -7.80 22.44 9.21
N VAL A 525 -7.18 22.10 8.09
CA VAL A 525 -7.55 21.00 7.19
C VAL A 525 -6.48 19.94 7.34
N LEU A 526 -6.84 18.76 7.82
CA LEU A 526 -5.92 17.62 7.91
C LEU A 526 -5.96 16.83 6.61
N VAL A 527 -4.83 16.73 5.92
CA VAL A 527 -4.58 15.77 4.85
C VAL A 527 -3.81 14.61 5.48
N ASN A 528 -4.51 13.51 5.75
CA ASN A 528 -3.93 12.32 6.36
C ASN A 528 -3.33 11.40 5.30
N CYS A 529 -2.01 11.22 5.34
CA CYS A 529 -1.28 10.28 4.51
C CYS A 529 -0.92 9.04 5.35
N SER A 530 -1.55 7.92 5.04
CA SER A 530 -1.31 6.64 5.71
C SER A 530 -1.86 5.51 4.84
N GLY A 531 -1.22 4.37 4.82
CA GLY A 531 -1.79 3.15 4.25
C GLY A 531 -2.71 2.43 5.25
N SER A 532 -2.49 2.66 6.56
CA SER A 532 -3.30 2.12 7.65
C SER A 532 -4.39 3.08 8.13
N PRO A 533 -5.50 2.57 8.69
CA PRO A 533 -6.45 3.38 9.44
C PRO A 533 -5.78 4.05 10.66
N ILE A 534 -6.04 5.34 10.83
CA ILE A 534 -5.52 6.14 11.94
C ILE A 534 -6.67 6.51 12.89
N GLY A 535 -6.43 6.42 14.21
CA GLY A 535 -7.34 6.88 15.25
C GLY A 535 -7.33 8.41 15.32
N LEU A 536 -8.27 9.05 14.61
CA LEU A 536 -8.37 10.50 14.44
C LEU A 536 -9.47 11.15 15.29
N GLU A 537 -9.96 10.50 16.33
CA GLU A 537 -11.08 11.01 17.13
C GLU A 537 -10.83 12.43 17.67
N PRO A 538 -9.67 12.75 18.28
CA PRO A 538 -9.38 14.11 18.73
C PRO A 538 -9.35 15.14 17.59
N GLU A 539 -8.89 14.75 16.42
CA GLU A 539 -8.78 15.62 15.23
C GLU A 539 -10.14 15.98 14.65
N THR A 540 -11.15 15.12 14.84
CA THR A 540 -12.53 15.47 14.45
C THR A 540 -13.06 16.69 15.21
N GLY A 541 -12.60 16.93 16.44
CA GLY A 541 -12.96 18.12 17.22
C GLY A 541 -12.15 19.38 16.86
N ARG A 542 -10.96 19.22 16.27
CA ARG A 542 -9.98 20.29 16.04
C ARG A 542 -9.88 20.78 14.62
N CYS A 543 -10.22 19.92 13.65
CA CYS A 543 -10.11 20.23 12.23
C CYS A 543 -11.46 20.61 11.64
N GLY A 544 -11.45 21.50 10.64
CA GLY A 544 -12.62 21.83 9.83
C GLY A 544 -12.90 20.77 8.76
N ALA A 545 -11.86 20.14 8.23
CA ALA A 545 -11.98 19.04 7.29
C ALA A 545 -10.84 18.00 7.49
N ILE A 546 -11.11 16.75 7.12
CA ILE A 546 -10.15 15.65 7.11
C ILE A 546 -10.26 14.95 5.76
N LEU A 547 -9.16 14.93 5.02
CA LEU A 547 -9.00 14.22 3.75
C LEU A 547 -8.03 13.06 3.95
N GLN A 548 -8.46 11.83 3.70
CA GLN A 548 -7.59 10.66 3.61
C GLN A 548 -7.01 10.59 2.21
N ALA A 549 -5.71 10.80 2.09
CA ALA A 549 -5.00 10.82 0.83
C ALA A 549 -4.26 9.51 0.54
N TRP A 550 -4.16 8.60 1.53
CA TRP A 550 -3.40 7.35 1.43
C TRP A 550 -1.91 7.61 1.16
N TYR A 551 -1.27 6.78 0.33
CA TYR A 551 0.00 7.04 -0.32
C TYR A 551 -0.30 7.27 -1.81
N PRO A 552 -0.48 8.55 -2.24
CA PRO A 552 -1.22 8.85 -3.45
C PRO A 552 -0.42 8.75 -4.77
N GLY A 553 0.82 8.25 -4.73
CA GLY A 553 1.65 8.08 -5.91
C GLY A 553 2.24 9.37 -6.47
N GLN A 554 2.88 9.26 -7.64
CA GLN A 554 3.63 10.36 -8.28
C GLN A 554 2.82 11.62 -8.57
N ALA A 555 1.52 11.49 -8.81
CA ALA A 555 0.60 12.60 -9.11
C ALA A 555 -0.20 13.07 -7.90
N GLY A 556 0.12 12.53 -6.70
CA GLY A 556 -0.66 12.73 -5.47
C GLY A 556 -0.84 14.19 -5.08
N GLY A 557 0.21 15.00 -5.20
CA GLY A 557 0.14 16.43 -4.88
C GLY A 557 -0.86 17.18 -5.75
N THR A 558 -0.96 16.85 -7.04
CA THR A 558 -1.96 17.41 -7.94
C THR A 558 -3.36 17.00 -7.51
N ALA A 559 -3.61 15.70 -7.27
CA ALA A 559 -4.91 15.20 -6.88
C ALA A 559 -5.41 15.78 -5.55
N VAL A 560 -4.53 15.88 -4.54
CA VAL A 560 -4.85 16.53 -3.26
C VAL A 560 -5.23 17.99 -3.45
N ALA A 561 -4.42 18.75 -4.23
CA ALA A 561 -4.70 20.16 -4.48
C ALA A 561 -6.05 20.36 -5.20
N GLU A 562 -6.35 19.56 -6.21
CA GLU A 562 -7.62 19.62 -6.94
C GLU A 562 -8.82 19.37 -6.03
N VAL A 563 -8.71 18.43 -5.09
CA VAL A 563 -9.74 18.23 -4.07
C VAL A 563 -9.82 19.43 -3.15
N LEU A 564 -8.71 19.91 -2.60
CA LEU A 564 -8.70 21.04 -1.66
C LEU A 564 -9.33 22.31 -2.25
N PHE A 565 -9.16 22.57 -3.54
CA PHE A 565 -9.68 23.76 -4.22
C PHE A 565 -10.96 23.52 -5.03
N GLY A 566 -11.49 22.29 -5.05
CA GLY A 566 -12.76 21.96 -5.70
C GLY A 566 -12.69 21.76 -7.21
N ASP A 567 -11.49 21.65 -7.78
CA ASP A 567 -11.30 21.30 -9.20
C ASP A 567 -11.66 19.83 -9.45
N TYR A 568 -11.63 18.99 -8.41
CA TYR A 568 -12.12 17.62 -8.40
C TYR A 568 -13.06 17.39 -7.20
N ASN A 569 -14.24 16.82 -7.43
CA ASN A 569 -15.18 16.46 -6.38
C ASN A 569 -14.83 15.04 -5.86
N PRO A 570 -14.40 14.87 -4.59
CA PRO A 570 -13.98 13.58 -4.07
C PRO A 570 -15.14 12.57 -4.03
N ALA A 571 -14.82 11.32 -4.36
CA ALA A 571 -15.77 10.22 -4.36
C ALA A 571 -15.15 8.90 -3.88
N GLY A 572 -13.94 8.93 -3.30
CA GLY A 572 -13.31 7.78 -2.67
C GLY A 572 -14.14 7.26 -1.48
N ARG A 573 -14.05 5.97 -1.22
CA ARG A 573 -14.73 5.32 -0.09
C ARG A 573 -13.71 4.46 0.66
N LEU A 574 -13.85 4.44 1.99
CA LEU A 574 -12.96 3.66 2.86
C LEU A 574 -13.09 2.16 2.58
N PRO A 575 -12.01 1.46 2.21
CA PRO A 575 -11.99 0.01 2.08
C PRO A 575 -11.77 -0.69 3.43
N VAL A 576 -11.61 0.08 4.50
CA VAL A 576 -11.35 -0.36 5.87
C VAL A 576 -12.12 0.49 6.87
N THR A 577 -12.46 -0.08 8.00
CA THR A 577 -13.05 0.61 9.14
C THR A 577 -11.99 1.47 9.85
N PHE A 578 -12.29 2.74 10.10
CA PHE A 578 -11.48 3.60 10.94
C PHE A 578 -11.98 3.53 12.39
N TYR A 579 -11.20 2.93 13.25
CA TYR A 579 -11.49 2.79 14.67
C TYR A 579 -11.23 4.11 15.42
N ARG A 580 -11.85 4.29 16.58
CA ARG A 580 -11.63 5.48 17.42
C ARG A 580 -10.24 5.45 18.04
N ASN A 581 -9.86 4.30 18.57
CA ASN A 581 -8.57 4.03 19.18
C ASN A 581 -8.31 2.52 19.28
N VAL A 582 -7.13 2.15 19.75
CA VAL A 582 -6.69 0.75 19.85
C VAL A 582 -7.53 -0.11 20.80
N SER A 583 -8.25 0.50 21.77
CA SER A 583 -9.08 -0.27 22.73
C SER A 583 -10.32 -0.93 22.10
N GLN A 584 -10.68 -0.55 20.88
CA GLN A 584 -11.73 -1.20 20.11
C GLN A 584 -11.28 -2.50 19.41
N LEU A 585 -9.98 -2.79 19.42
CA LEU A 585 -9.41 -3.92 18.71
C LEU A 585 -9.22 -5.12 19.63
N PRO A 586 -9.57 -6.33 19.19
CA PRO A 586 -9.19 -7.58 19.86
C PRO A 586 -7.67 -7.79 19.87
N ASP A 587 -7.22 -8.88 20.50
CA ASP A 587 -5.82 -9.28 20.49
C ASP A 587 -5.32 -9.43 19.05
N PHE A 588 -4.14 -8.87 18.74
CA PHE A 588 -3.60 -8.86 17.39
C PHE A 588 -3.30 -10.27 16.85
N GLU A 589 -2.90 -11.19 17.70
CA GLU A 589 -2.59 -12.58 17.32
C GLU A 589 -3.82 -13.48 17.20
N ASP A 590 -4.99 -13.05 17.71
CA ASP A 590 -6.24 -13.78 17.51
C ASP A 590 -6.80 -13.58 16.10
N TYR A 591 -6.85 -14.64 15.31
CA TYR A 591 -7.32 -14.63 13.93
C TYR A 591 -8.83 -14.84 13.77
N ASN A 592 -9.57 -15.06 14.86
CA ASN A 592 -11.02 -15.08 14.79
C ASN A 592 -11.58 -13.68 14.51
N MET A 593 -12.63 -13.61 13.70
CA MET A 593 -13.19 -12.35 13.22
C MET A 593 -14.11 -11.65 14.22
N THR A 594 -14.42 -12.28 15.35
CA THR A 594 -15.28 -11.69 16.39
C THR A 594 -14.79 -10.31 16.84
N GLY A 595 -15.64 -9.29 16.76
CA GLY A 595 -15.32 -7.92 17.14
C GLY A 595 -14.45 -7.14 16.14
N ARG A 596 -14.15 -7.70 14.98
CA ARG A 596 -13.31 -7.08 13.94
C ARG A 596 -14.12 -6.62 12.75
N THR A 597 -13.65 -5.60 12.08
CA THR A 597 -14.19 -5.05 10.82
C THR A 597 -15.66 -4.63 10.92
N TYR A 598 -16.19 -3.98 9.92
CA TYR A 598 -17.60 -3.59 9.88
C TYR A 598 -18.58 -4.80 9.94
N ARG A 599 -18.06 -6.02 9.64
CA ARG A 599 -18.87 -7.25 9.59
C ARG A 599 -19.23 -7.76 10.98
N TYR A 600 -18.30 -7.71 11.94
CA TYR A 600 -18.45 -8.32 13.27
C TYR A 600 -18.29 -7.33 14.44
N MET A 601 -17.92 -6.09 14.17
CA MET A 601 -17.79 -5.04 15.18
C MET A 601 -19.16 -4.68 15.77
N THR A 602 -19.25 -4.58 17.10
CA THR A 602 -20.47 -4.20 17.82
C THR A 602 -20.48 -2.76 18.28
N GLN A 603 -19.29 -2.13 18.36
CA GLN A 603 -19.13 -0.72 18.74
C GLN A 603 -19.19 0.15 17.49
N GLU A 604 -19.62 1.42 17.65
CA GLU A 604 -19.60 2.40 16.55
C GLU A 604 -18.15 2.81 16.25
N PRO A 605 -17.68 2.68 15.02
CA PRO A 605 -16.34 3.14 14.61
C PRO A 605 -16.29 4.67 14.55
N LEU A 606 -15.10 5.21 14.30
CA LEU A 606 -14.94 6.64 14.00
C LEU A 606 -15.50 6.96 12.60
N PHE A 607 -15.07 6.19 11.60
CA PHE A 607 -15.64 6.21 10.25
C PHE A 607 -15.86 4.77 9.78
N PRO A 608 -17.08 4.43 9.34
CA PRO A 608 -17.42 3.08 8.95
C PRO A 608 -16.80 2.70 7.60
N PHE A 609 -16.66 1.39 7.34
CA PHE A 609 -16.34 0.87 6.01
C PHE A 609 -17.28 1.48 4.94
N GLY A 610 -16.74 1.81 3.79
CA GLY A 610 -17.48 2.41 2.68
C GLY A 610 -17.75 3.91 2.84
N HIS A 611 -17.37 4.55 3.98
CA HIS A 611 -17.57 5.98 4.21
C HIS A 611 -16.71 6.85 3.30
N GLY A 612 -17.28 7.95 2.86
CA GLY A 612 -16.62 9.03 2.14
C GLY A 612 -17.63 10.09 1.75
N LEU A 613 -17.27 11.35 1.87
CA LEU A 613 -18.09 12.51 1.56
C LEU A 613 -17.81 13.02 0.14
N SER A 614 -18.73 13.86 -0.34
CA SER A 614 -18.64 14.56 -1.63
C SER A 614 -18.96 16.05 -1.39
N TYR A 615 -18.62 16.92 -2.35
CA TYR A 615 -19.04 18.32 -2.36
C TYR A 615 -20.50 18.48 -2.79
N THR A 616 -21.17 17.38 -3.14
CA THR A 616 -22.60 17.30 -3.39
C THR A 616 -23.26 16.32 -2.43
N SER A 617 -24.58 16.20 -2.49
CA SER A 617 -25.35 15.30 -1.64
C SER A 617 -26.19 14.35 -2.47
N PHE A 618 -26.31 13.11 -2.02
CA PHE A 618 -27.10 12.08 -2.70
C PHE A 618 -28.26 11.62 -1.82
N CYS A 619 -29.40 11.42 -2.44
CA CYS A 619 -30.61 10.89 -1.82
C CYS A 619 -30.97 9.56 -2.50
N TYR A 620 -31.13 8.52 -1.72
CA TYR A 620 -31.53 7.19 -2.19
C TYR A 620 -33.07 7.07 -2.16
N GLY A 621 -33.65 6.69 -3.27
CA GLY A 621 -35.07 6.35 -3.37
C GLY A 621 -35.35 4.92 -2.90
N ALA A 622 -36.60 4.50 -3.00
CA ALA A 622 -37.01 3.17 -2.55
C ALA A 622 -36.31 2.07 -3.35
N VAL A 623 -35.76 1.09 -2.66
CA VAL A 623 -35.20 -0.14 -3.29
C VAL A 623 -36.38 -0.98 -3.80
N VAL A 624 -36.32 -1.36 -5.07
CA VAL A 624 -37.29 -2.24 -5.71
C VAL A 624 -36.64 -3.56 -6.01
N LEU A 625 -37.17 -4.66 -5.48
CA LEU A 625 -36.75 -6.02 -5.82
C LEU A 625 -37.57 -6.55 -7.00
N GLY A 626 -36.96 -7.34 -7.86
CA GLY A 626 -37.66 -8.06 -8.93
C GLY A 626 -38.61 -9.13 -8.38
N SER A 627 -38.27 -9.71 -7.23
CA SER A 627 -39.10 -10.63 -6.46
C SER A 627 -38.63 -10.65 -4.99
N ASP A 628 -39.56 -10.73 -4.05
CA ASP A 628 -39.26 -10.93 -2.62
C ASP A 628 -39.01 -12.42 -2.29
N ASN A 629 -39.24 -13.31 -3.26
CA ASN A 629 -39.03 -14.75 -3.13
C ASN A 629 -38.33 -15.25 -4.39
N ILE A 630 -37.16 -15.83 -4.20
CA ILE A 630 -36.35 -16.46 -5.26
C ILE A 630 -36.03 -17.89 -4.91
N LYS A 631 -35.80 -18.74 -5.90
CA LYS A 631 -35.32 -20.10 -5.70
C LYS A 631 -33.80 -20.13 -5.71
N SER A 632 -33.24 -21.17 -5.09
CA SER A 632 -31.80 -21.46 -5.22
C SER A 632 -31.39 -21.55 -6.71
N GLY A 633 -30.32 -20.83 -7.11
CA GLY A 633 -29.88 -20.72 -8.50
C GLY A 633 -30.54 -19.57 -9.29
N GLU A 634 -31.55 -18.90 -8.77
CA GLU A 634 -32.12 -17.69 -9.40
C GLU A 634 -31.41 -16.42 -8.91
N LYS A 635 -31.35 -15.41 -9.80
CA LYS A 635 -30.76 -14.11 -9.45
C LYS A 635 -31.76 -13.23 -8.73
N LEU A 636 -31.32 -12.58 -7.65
CA LEU A 636 -32.04 -11.47 -7.04
C LEU A 636 -31.69 -10.17 -7.79
N ARG A 637 -32.69 -9.62 -8.50
CA ARG A 637 -32.56 -8.32 -9.17
C ARG A 637 -33.05 -7.22 -8.24
N LEU A 638 -32.32 -6.10 -8.23
CA LEU A 638 -32.75 -4.91 -7.51
C LEU A 638 -32.43 -3.65 -8.31
N ASN A 639 -33.25 -2.64 -8.11
CA ASN A 639 -33.05 -1.28 -8.61
C ASN A 639 -33.19 -0.29 -7.45
N VAL A 640 -32.31 0.71 -7.43
CA VAL A 640 -32.36 1.83 -6.50
C VAL A 640 -32.12 3.14 -7.25
N PRO A 641 -33.09 4.08 -7.27
CA PRO A 641 -32.88 5.41 -7.83
C PRO A 641 -32.02 6.23 -6.86
N VAL A 642 -30.97 6.86 -7.37
CA VAL A 642 -30.10 7.76 -6.60
C VAL A 642 -30.13 9.15 -7.23
N THR A 643 -30.51 10.15 -6.44
CA THR A 643 -30.65 11.56 -6.87
C THR A 643 -29.49 12.38 -6.31
N ASN A 644 -28.81 13.12 -7.15
CA ASN A 644 -27.91 14.18 -6.72
C ASN A 644 -28.73 15.41 -6.36
N THR A 645 -28.82 15.71 -5.07
CA THR A 645 -29.63 16.85 -4.54
C THR A 645 -28.80 18.13 -4.37
N GLY A 646 -27.51 18.09 -4.66
CA GLY A 646 -26.64 19.24 -4.54
C GLY A 646 -26.52 20.06 -5.82
N LYS A 647 -25.52 20.94 -5.87
CA LYS A 647 -25.35 21.97 -6.91
C LYS A 647 -24.23 21.66 -7.91
N CYS A 648 -23.45 20.63 -7.70
CA CYS A 648 -22.38 20.20 -8.61
C CYS A 648 -22.53 18.71 -8.95
N ASP A 649 -22.00 18.33 -10.08
CA ASP A 649 -21.92 16.94 -10.50
C ASP A 649 -21.07 16.14 -9.50
N GLY A 650 -21.40 14.88 -9.31
CA GLY A 650 -20.65 14.01 -8.41
C GLY A 650 -20.76 12.54 -8.76
N GLU A 651 -19.89 11.75 -8.17
CA GLU A 651 -19.95 10.31 -8.26
C GLU A 651 -20.37 9.73 -6.89
N GLU A 652 -21.27 8.76 -6.93
CA GLU A 652 -21.69 8.00 -5.76
C GLU A 652 -21.24 6.54 -5.90
N VAL A 653 -20.85 5.91 -4.79
CA VAL A 653 -20.59 4.47 -4.73
C VAL A 653 -21.73 3.80 -3.98
N VAL A 654 -22.67 3.28 -4.76
CA VAL A 654 -23.83 2.55 -4.23
C VAL A 654 -23.37 1.18 -3.77
N GLN A 655 -23.62 0.83 -2.52
CA GLN A 655 -23.16 -0.39 -1.84
C GLN A 655 -24.36 -1.22 -1.41
N VAL A 656 -24.30 -2.53 -1.70
CA VAL A 656 -25.34 -3.51 -1.37
C VAL A 656 -24.78 -4.51 -0.38
N TYR A 657 -25.44 -4.63 0.76
CA TYR A 657 -25.09 -5.55 1.83
C TYR A 657 -26.19 -6.57 2.05
N LEU A 658 -25.82 -7.77 2.47
CA LEU A 658 -26.74 -8.81 2.90
C LEU A 658 -26.50 -9.22 4.34
N LYS A 659 -27.58 -9.67 4.99
CA LYS A 659 -27.59 -10.38 6.27
C LYS A 659 -28.54 -11.56 6.18
N LYS A 660 -28.14 -12.72 6.70
CA LYS A 660 -29.04 -13.86 6.90
C LYS A 660 -29.67 -13.75 8.28
N ASN A 661 -31.00 -13.69 8.36
CA ASN A 661 -31.70 -13.31 9.59
C ASN A 661 -31.63 -14.37 10.70
N ASP A 662 -31.56 -15.63 10.33
CA ASP A 662 -31.49 -16.79 11.25
C ASP A 662 -30.03 -17.17 11.61
N ASP A 663 -29.03 -16.47 11.07
CA ASP A 663 -27.62 -16.71 11.38
C ASP A 663 -27.11 -15.76 12.47
N VAL A 664 -27.24 -16.21 13.73
CA VAL A 664 -26.90 -15.39 14.91
C VAL A 664 -25.39 -15.16 15.05
N GLU A 665 -24.58 -16.12 14.61
CA GLU A 665 -23.10 -16.05 14.67
C GLU A 665 -22.49 -15.43 13.42
N GLY A 666 -23.29 -15.18 12.39
CA GLY A 666 -22.85 -14.60 11.14
C GLY A 666 -22.56 -13.11 11.24
N PRO A 667 -22.01 -12.52 10.17
CA PRO A 667 -21.75 -11.10 10.12
C PRO A 667 -23.04 -10.28 10.24
N SER A 668 -22.94 -9.13 10.91
CA SER A 668 -24.07 -8.19 11.02
C SER A 668 -24.55 -7.70 9.65
N LYS A 669 -23.66 -7.67 8.68
CA LYS A 669 -23.85 -7.42 7.25
C LYS A 669 -22.58 -7.79 6.49
N ALA A 670 -22.71 -8.15 5.21
CA ALA A 670 -21.58 -8.45 4.32
C ALA A 670 -21.82 -7.78 2.97
N LEU A 671 -20.83 -7.05 2.45
CA LEU A 671 -20.88 -6.45 1.10
C LEU A 671 -21.04 -7.54 0.04
N ARG A 672 -21.96 -7.34 -0.89
CA ARG A 672 -22.27 -8.29 -1.97
C ARG A 672 -22.30 -7.65 -3.36
N ALA A 673 -22.44 -6.32 -3.42
CA ALA A 673 -22.29 -5.59 -4.69
C ALA A 673 -21.96 -4.12 -4.41
N PHE A 674 -21.32 -3.48 -5.39
CA PHE A 674 -21.11 -2.04 -5.40
C PHE A 674 -21.00 -1.54 -6.83
N LYS A 675 -21.41 -0.27 -7.03
CA LYS A 675 -21.24 0.44 -8.31
C LYS A 675 -20.89 1.90 -8.06
N ARG A 676 -19.87 2.40 -8.75
CA ARG A 676 -19.57 3.82 -8.84
C ARG A 676 -20.35 4.41 -10.02
N VAL A 677 -21.15 5.42 -9.77
CA VAL A 677 -22.04 6.03 -10.77
C VAL A 677 -21.88 7.55 -10.76
N HIS A 678 -21.75 8.14 -11.95
CA HIS A 678 -21.76 9.59 -12.13
C HIS A 678 -23.20 10.10 -12.17
N ILE A 679 -23.53 11.10 -11.36
CA ILE A 679 -24.85 11.67 -11.24
C ILE A 679 -24.74 13.20 -11.37
N PRO A 680 -25.19 13.79 -12.48
CA PRO A 680 -25.22 15.23 -12.65
C PRO A 680 -26.10 15.92 -11.61
N ALA A 681 -25.79 17.18 -11.29
CA ALA A 681 -26.52 17.98 -10.32
C ALA A 681 -28.05 18.01 -10.63
N GLY A 682 -28.86 17.73 -9.65
CA GLY A 682 -30.34 17.70 -9.78
C GLY A 682 -30.88 16.52 -10.60
N LYS A 683 -30.08 15.54 -10.97
CA LYS A 683 -30.53 14.37 -11.74
C LYS A 683 -30.61 13.13 -10.87
N THR A 684 -31.45 12.19 -11.32
CA THR A 684 -31.60 10.84 -10.75
C THR A 684 -31.08 9.83 -11.74
N VAL A 685 -30.37 8.82 -11.23
CA VAL A 685 -29.90 7.65 -11.99
C VAL A 685 -30.43 6.41 -11.31
N ASP A 686 -31.02 5.50 -12.07
CA ASP A 686 -31.43 4.18 -11.62
C ASP A 686 -30.20 3.27 -11.58
N VAL A 687 -29.90 2.68 -10.43
CA VAL A 687 -28.76 1.80 -10.24
C VAL A 687 -29.26 0.37 -10.03
N GLU A 688 -28.98 -0.47 -11.01
CA GLU A 688 -29.44 -1.86 -11.03
C GLU A 688 -28.32 -2.81 -10.61
N PHE A 689 -28.68 -3.89 -9.91
CA PHE A 689 -27.80 -4.98 -9.55
C PHE A 689 -28.47 -6.32 -9.80
N ASP A 690 -27.70 -7.31 -10.24
CA ASP A 690 -28.06 -8.72 -10.33
C ASP A 690 -27.17 -9.50 -9.34
N LEU A 691 -27.75 -10.01 -8.26
CA LEU A 691 -27.07 -10.87 -7.30
C LEU A 691 -27.33 -12.33 -7.67
N GLY A 692 -26.32 -13.02 -8.09
CA GLY A 692 -26.39 -14.47 -8.42
C GLY A 692 -25.82 -15.32 -7.28
N ASP A 693 -25.55 -16.59 -7.59
CA ASP A 693 -25.04 -17.54 -6.61
C ASP A 693 -23.81 -17.05 -5.86
N LYS A 694 -22.88 -16.38 -6.55
CA LYS A 694 -21.65 -15.84 -5.94
C LYS A 694 -21.88 -14.78 -4.88
N GLU A 695 -22.90 -13.93 -5.07
CA GLU A 695 -23.27 -12.88 -4.15
C GLU A 695 -24.19 -13.39 -3.03
N LEU A 696 -24.92 -14.51 -3.28
CA LEU A 696 -25.89 -15.10 -2.36
C LEU A 696 -25.34 -16.21 -1.49
N VAL A 697 -24.09 -16.69 -1.74
CA VAL A 697 -23.46 -17.72 -0.88
C VAL A 697 -23.31 -17.22 0.55
N TRP A 698 -23.54 -18.14 1.49
CA TRP A 698 -23.43 -17.93 2.91
C TRP A 698 -22.83 -19.16 3.58
N TRP A 699 -22.18 -19.00 4.72
CA TRP A 699 -21.66 -20.15 5.48
C TRP A 699 -22.81 -21.02 5.98
N ASN A 700 -22.74 -22.31 5.70
CA ASN A 700 -23.67 -23.29 6.22
C ASN A 700 -22.97 -24.17 7.26
N PRO A 701 -23.33 -24.02 8.55
CA PRO A 701 -22.67 -24.75 9.64
C PRO A 701 -22.98 -26.25 9.65
N GLN A 702 -24.07 -26.70 9.01
CA GLN A 702 -24.41 -28.12 8.93
C GLN A 702 -23.55 -28.88 7.94
N SER A 703 -23.27 -28.25 6.78
CA SER A 703 -22.41 -28.84 5.73
C SER A 703 -20.95 -28.44 5.84
N ASN A 704 -20.60 -27.45 6.70
CA ASN A 704 -19.29 -26.82 6.75
C ASN A 704 -18.80 -26.30 5.38
N THR A 705 -19.69 -25.69 4.61
CA THR A 705 -19.38 -25.16 3.27
C THR A 705 -20.04 -23.82 3.03
N MET A 706 -19.52 -23.09 2.03
CA MET A 706 -20.18 -21.93 1.46
C MET A 706 -21.20 -22.39 0.41
N CYS A 707 -22.46 -22.06 0.59
CA CYS A 707 -23.52 -22.40 -0.37
C CYS A 707 -24.64 -21.34 -0.35
N VAL A 708 -25.45 -21.32 -1.40
CA VAL A 708 -26.72 -20.59 -1.39
C VAL A 708 -27.67 -21.33 -0.45
N SER A 709 -27.94 -20.75 0.71
CA SER A 709 -28.76 -21.37 1.73
C SER A 709 -30.18 -20.81 1.72
N GLU A 710 -31.15 -21.70 1.89
CA GLU A 710 -32.54 -21.33 2.12
C GLU A 710 -32.70 -20.47 3.38
N GLY A 711 -33.72 -19.63 3.41
CA GLY A 711 -34.02 -18.83 4.59
C GLY A 711 -34.40 -17.40 4.29
N SER A 712 -34.55 -16.62 5.35
CA SER A 712 -34.88 -15.19 5.28
C SER A 712 -33.62 -14.33 5.31
N TYR A 713 -33.56 -13.37 4.44
CA TYR A 713 -32.45 -12.45 4.31
C TYR A 713 -32.91 -11.00 4.41
N GLU A 714 -32.05 -10.13 4.87
CA GLU A 714 -32.19 -8.67 4.79
C GLU A 714 -31.16 -8.10 3.81
N LEU A 715 -31.64 -7.43 2.78
CA LEU A 715 -30.84 -6.64 1.86
C LEU A 715 -30.79 -5.21 2.36
N MET A 716 -29.60 -4.60 2.35
CA MET A 716 -29.35 -3.23 2.79
C MET A 716 -28.60 -2.46 1.70
N VAL A 717 -29.04 -1.24 1.37
CA VAL A 717 -28.45 -0.43 0.30
C VAL A 717 -28.16 0.97 0.80
N GLY A 718 -26.97 1.50 0.50
CA GLY A 718 -26.57 2.87 0.87
C GLY A 718 -25.17 3.24 0.41
N GLY A 719 -24.68 4.38 0.86
CA GLY A 719 -23.36 4.91 0.50
C GLY A 719 -22.22 4.46 1.44
N SER A 720 -22.53 3.72 2.50
CA SER A 720 -21.54 3.15 3.45
C SER A 720 -22.17 2.03 4.27
N SER A 721 -21.37 1.36 5.10
CA SER A 721 -21.84 0.33 6.03
C SER A 721 -22.54 0.89 7.29
N GLN A 722 -22.70 2.21 7.41
CA GLN A 722 -23.35 2.85 8.55
C GLN A 722 -24.82 2.44 8.64
N THR A 723 -25.16 1.73 9.69
CA THR A 723 -26.47 1.06 9.84
C THR A 723 -27.67 2.01 9.76
N ALA A 724 -27.55 3.23 10.30
CA ALA A 724 -28.61 4.22 10.33
C ALA A 724 -28.96 4.81 8.95
N GLY A 725 -28.04 4.75 7.97
CA GLY A 725 -28.22 5.30 6.62
C GLY A 725 -28.65 4.26 5.58
N LEU A 726 -28.80 2.99 5.94
CA LEU A 726 -29.10 1.92 5.00
C LEU A 726 -30.61 1.74 4.79
N LEU A 727 -31.03 1.73 3.54
CA LEU A 727 -32.35 1.27 3.13
C LEU A 727 -32.43 -0.26 3.21
N ARG A 728 -33.56 -0.79 3.66
CA ARG A 728 -33.70 -2.22 3.94
C ARG A 728 -34.85 -2.86 3.18
N ARG A 729 -34.66 -4.10 2.72
CA ARG A 729 -35.67 -4.98 2.14
C ARG A 729 -35.44 -6.42 2.61
N SER A 730 -36.52 -7.10 2.96
CA SER A 730 -36.46 -8.53 3.25
C SER A 730 -36.77 -9.33 2.00
N PHE A 731 -36.14 -10.47 1.85
CA PHE A 731 -36.46 -11.47 0.82
C PHE A 731 -36.20 -12.88 1.35
N VAL A 732 -36.70 -13.88 0.64
CA VAL A 732 -36.59 -15.29 1.04
C VAL A 732 -35.95 -16.07 -0.12
N ILE A 733 -34.99 -16.92 0.20
CA ILE A 733 -34.49 -17.95 -0.73
C ILE A 733 -35.23 -19.25 -0.40
N GLN A 734 -35.97 -19.77 -1.36
CA GLN A 734 -36.73 -21.02 -1.30
C GLN A 734 -35.91 -22.16 -1.88
N PRO A 735 -36.24 -23.44 -1.53
CA PRO A 735 -35.62 -24.62 -2.14
C PRO A 735 -35.63 -24.64 -3.67
#